data_0f3f1443994bd80724b260ce91a6ca31
#
_entry.id   0f3f1443994bd80724b260ce91a6ca31
#
_cell.length_a   1.000
_cell.length_b   1.000
_cell.length_c   1.000
_cell.angle_alpha   90.00
_cell.angle_beta   90.00
_cell.angle_gamma   90.00
#
_symmetry.space_group_name_H-M   'P 1'
#
loop_
_entity.id
_entity.type
_entity.pdbx_description
1 polymer ?
#
loop_
_entity_poly.entity_id
_entity_poly.type
_entity_poly.pdbx_seq_one_letter_code
_entity_poly.pdbx_strand_id
1 'polypeptide(L)'
;MPFFDPIRIGASAGGTASYEVARSLRFERGDSAYLQRTAGSPTNSNKFSFSCWVKRTKLSTSTQTIMGGGGGSQTNTNAEALLYFVGSDEIASNYKGGLASCTVGWFMKATRKLRDTSSWLHLLSVWDGSQSGDPNRMKFFVNGIQESLGHDCGSTAAGFQYVNQNGATQYIGRMDAGSGPYYGSFYLAEAYFVDGTACTPSDFIETDSTTGQIIPKNSDDVLGALTMGNNGFYLNFSDNSDVTATTLGKDYSGNSNNWTPYNFSVSAGVNNDSVTDTPTFNKATLNAVTGWTQNATLSDGNLKMSGSAGFKEVSTIGFAGTSKFYYEVVNTSAAGWQLVGVFVGKLNNPSNPLTNTAVWGFASTQATYYGGSYTSTSDVPSWSNNDVMGIKYENGTLKLYKNGTLATATTSSVPTGDTVFAYIANDNTSATAYVRFNSDDWTQDSAAGVDETWELSSANLPQPAILLPNKYFDTKLYTGNGSTGQTITYDFGPDWVWMKNRTGSNNQAAVNTVIGRAKGLYPDINSAEFNSSAGRDVSAFTSNGFTVGEPEQASSTNNNGSSIVAWAWDAGETDGKTYTVTVVDSGGNKYRFDGFAANAVTLDLAEGGTYIFNYPSAHPFRFSTTSDGTHGGGSEYTTGVTVLSSTSVQIVVAASAPQLYYFCTIHSGMGGAINTNSTLGSSNFDGASQTTLKVNTTAGFSIVKYSGSGSESTGTIGHGLGVVPKAAFFKRRESSANWMVYHQDLGNTHNLYLNTTDSSQDDSHAFNDTSPTSTVFTLGISGFIHAASGDYIAFIFSEVPGFSKFSSYIGNGSSSDGTFVYLGFKPALIIYKKSSNSDNWEMHDSTRDTFNPVTKQLFPNTNGTESTSTNVDFLANGFKHYNANGNTNENGDTYVYFAWAESPFKNSRAR
;
A
#
# COMPACT_ATOMS: atom_id res chain seq x y z
N MET A 1 -0.55 -46.60 7.99
CA MET A 1 -1.57 -45.70 8.57
C MET A 1 -1.28 -44.38 7.90
N PRO A 2 -2.19 -43.73 7.21
CA PRO A 2 -1.95 -42.42 6.64
C PRO A 2 -1.90 -41.39 7.79
N PHE A 3 -0.83 -40.65 7.87
CA PHE A 3 -0.71 -39.47 8.73
C PHE A 3 -1.67 -38.41 8.17
N PHE A 4 -2.67 -38.02 8.96
CA PHE A 4 -3.46 -36.83 8.71
C PHE A 4 -2.56 -35.63 9.01
N ASP A 5 -2.29 -34.84 7.98
CA ASP A 5 -1.71 -33.51 8.12
C ASP A 5 -2.65 -32.65 9.00
N PRO A 6 -2.18 -31.98 10.07
CA PRO A 6 -3.05 -31.15 10.87
C PRO A 6 -3.53 -29.97 10.03
N ILE A 7 -4.84 -29.84 9.90
CA ILE A 7 -5.53 -28.73 9.24
C ILE A 7 -5.03 -27.43 9.90
N ARG A 8 -4.32 -26.60 9.15
CA ARG A 8 -3.93 -25.25 9.54
C ARG A 8 -5.17 -24.36 9.54
N ILE A 9 -5.80 -24.24 10.69
CA ILE A 9 -6.89 -23.30 10.87
C ILE A 9 -6.29 -21.93 11.09
N GLY A 10 -6.19 -21.13 10.04
CA GLY A 10 -6.04 -19.68 10.18
C GLY A 10 -7.29 -19.14 10.86
N ALA A 11 -7.17 -18.69 12.12
CA ALA A 11 -8.28 -18.17 12.88
C ALA A 11 -8.76 -16.84 12.26
N SER A 12 -9.75 -16.94 11.34
CA SER A 12 -10.62 -15.83 11.03
C SER A 12 -11.80 -15.89 11.97
N ALA A 13 -11.99 -14.87 12.76
CA ALA A 13 -13.15 -14.76 13.62
C ALA A 13 -14.42 -14.71 12.73
N GLY A 14 -15.12 -15.86 12.62
CA GLY A 14 -16.52 -15.92 12.20
C GLY A 14 -16.81 -16.11 10.70
N GLY A 15 -15.85 -16.57 9.87
CA GLY A 15 -16.13 -16.92 8.45
C GLY A 15 -15.97 -18.42 8.18
N THR A 16 -16.68 -18.96 7.18
CA THR A 16 -16.39 -20.26 6.55
C THR A 16 -14.91 -20.32 6.19
N ALA A 17 -14.23 -21.47 6.43
CA ALA A 17 -12.82 -21.66 6.09
C ALA A 17 -12.60 -21.24 4.63
N SER A 18 -11.73 -20.25 4.42
CA SER A 18 -11.39 -19.79 3.08
C SER A 18 -10.61 -20.89 2.35
N TYR A 19 -10.84 -21.04 1.04
CA TYR A 19 -10.07 -21.96 0.21
C TYR A 19 -8.57 -21.67 0.30
N GLU A 20 -7.77 -22.69 0.57
CA GLU A 20 -6.33 -22.59 0.66
C GLU A 20 -5.66 -23.37 -0.47
N VAL A 21 -4.77 -22.72 -1.19
CA VAL A 21 -3.92 -23.34 -2.21
C VAL A 21 -2.75 -23.99 -1.50
N ALA A 22 -2.68 -25.33 -1.58
CA ALA A 22 -1.71 -26.10 -0.82
C ALA A 22 -0.26 -25.88 -1.29
N ARG A 23 -0.03 -25.87 -2.60
CA ARG A 23 1.31 -25.79 -3.18
C ARG A 23 1.35 -25.00 -4.48
N SER A 24 2.55 -24.54 -4.81
CA SER A 24 2.91 -24.04 -6.13
C SER A 24 4.14 -24.78 -6.66
N LEU A 25 4.38 -24.68 -7.96
CA LEU A 25 5.57 -25.20 -8.61
C LEU A 25 6.48 -24.08 -9.05
N ARG A 26 7.74 -24.13 -8.63
CA ARG A 26 8.78 -23.17 -9.00
C ARG A 26 9.44 -23.59 -10.31
N PHE A 27 9.39 -22.73 -11.29
CA PHE A 27 10.09 -22.86 -12.55
C PHE A 27 11.37 -22.02 -12.49
N GLU A 28 12.50 -22.61 -12.87
CA GLU A 28 13.76 -21.87 -12.98
C GLU A 28 14.38 -22.10 -14.38
N ARG A 29 14.60 -20.99 -15.07
CA ARG A 29 15.16 -20.98 -16.42
C ARG A 29 16.58 -21.57 -16.46
N GLY A 30 17.40 -21.32 -15.42
CA GLY A 30 18.76 -21.83 -15.29
C GLY A 30 18.81 -23.36 -15.32
N ASP A 31 17.80 -24.00 -14.77
CA ASP A 31 17.68 -25.46 -14.70
C ASP A 31 16.96 -26.04 -15.92
N SER A 32 16.42 -25.19 -16.79
CA SER A 32 15.58 -25.60 -17.92
C SER A 32 14.37 -26.43 -17.49
N ALA A 33 13.70 -26.01 -16.40
CA ALA A 33 12.55 -26.70 -15.82
C ALA A 33 11.28 -26.46 -16.63
N TYR A 34 10.51 -27.52 -16.95
CA TYR A 34 9.26 -27.42 -17.68
C TYR A 34 8.39 -28.67 -17.53
N LEU A 35 7.09 -28.51 -17.80
CA LEU A 35 6.13 -29.63 -17.94
C LEU A 35 5.79 -29.80 -19.42
N GLN A 36 5.58 -31.05 -19.84
CA GLN A 36 5.24 -31.42 -21.22
C GLN A 36 4.14 -32.45 -21.29
N ARG A 37 3.25 -32.30 -22.28
CA ARG A 37 2.29 -33.36 -22.68
C ARG A 37 2.03 -33.29 -24.18
N THR A 38 1.38 -34.35 -24.71
CA THR A 38 0.82 -34.35 -26.07
C THR A 38 -0.69 -34.16 -25.98
N ALA A 39 -1.24 -33.18 -26.70
CA ALA A 39 -2.67 -32.92 -26.73
C ALA A 39 -3.42 -34.02 -27.50
N GLY A 40 -4.58 -34.43 -27.01
CA GLY A 40 -5.55 -35.28 -27.70
C GLY A 40 -6.41 -34.48 -28.71
N SER A 41 -7.46 -35.15 -29.23
CA SER A 41 -8.42 -34.45 -30.08
C SER A 41 -9.22 -33.43 -29.27
N PRO A 42 -9.16 -32.13 -29.62
CA PRO A 42 -9.80 -31.08 -28.81
C PRO A 42 -11.32 -31.15 -28.93
N THR A 43 -12.02 -30.67 -27.88
CA THR A 43 -13.46 -30.40 -27.94
C THR A 43 -13.77 -29.30 -28.94
N ASN A 44 -12.96 -28.21 -28.88
CA ASN A 44 -12.99 -27.15 -29.88
C ASN A 44 -11.60 -26.51 -30.01
N SER A 45 -10.90 -26.83 -31.09
CA SER A 45 -9.57 -26.29 -31.37
C SER A 45 -9.51 -24.75 -31.50
N ASN A 46 -10.65 -24.13 -31.72
CA ASN A 46 -10.77 -22.69 -31.99
C ASN A 46 -11.39 -21.89 -30.81
N LYS A 47 -11.59 -22.53 -29.65
CA LYS A 47 -12.10 -21.87 -28.45
C LYS A 47 -11.52 -22.52 -27.20
N PHE A 48 -10.79 -21.79 -26.37
CA PHE A 48 -10.21 -22.29 -25.13
C PHE A 48 -9.72 -21.17 -24.22
N SER A 49 -9.48 -21.49 -22.96
CA SER A 49 -8.98 -20.55 -21.95
C SER A 49 -7.88 -21.20 -21.12
N PHE A 50 -6.90 -20.39 -20.69
CA PHE A 50 -5.87 -20.80 -19.75
C PHE A 50 -5.81 -19.78 -18.60
N SER A 51 -6.05 -20.27 -17.39
CA SER A 51 -6.04 -19.49 -16.15
C SER A 51 -4.95 -20.02 -15.24
N CYS A 52 -4.21 -19.12 -14.58
CA CYS A 52 -3.22 -19.50 -13.58
C CYS A 52 -2.89 -18.36 -12.63
N TRP A 53 -2.34 -18.71 -11.47
CA TRP A 53 -1.70 -17.79 -10.57
C TRP A 53 -0.18 -17.84 -10.75
N VAL A 54 0.45 -16.66 -10.80
CA VAL A 54 1.89 -16.51 -11.04
C VAL A 54 2.50 -15.54 -10.05
N LYS A 55 3.69 -15.87 -9.52
CA LYS A 55 4.56 -14.94 -8.84
C LYS A 55 5.86 -14.81 -9.64
N ARG A 56 6.18 -13.61 -10.08
CA ARG A 56 7.36 -13.37 -10.91
C ARG A 56 8.63 -13.35 -10.08
N THR A 57 9.74 -13.82 -10.66
CA THR A 57 11.06 -13.80 -10.02
C THR A 57 12.12 -13.09 -10.86
N LYS A 58 12.02 -13.11 -12.18
CA LYS A 58 12.92 -12.42 -13.10
C LYS A 58 12.20 -11.31 -13.84
N LEU A 59 12.84 -10.14 -13.93
CA LEU A 59 12.35 -8.94 -14.60
C LEU A 59 13.30 -8.52 -15.72
N SER A 60 12.76 -7.83 -16.73
CA SER A 60 13.54 -7.17 -17.81
C SER A 60 14.57 -8.08 -18.49
N THR A 61 14.23 -9.35 -18.63
CA THR A 61 15.06 -10.37 -19.28
C THR A 61 14.40 -10.82 -20.59
N SER A 62 15.07 -11.72 -21.32
CA SER A 62 14.48 -12.35 -22.50
C SER A 62 13.15 -13.04 -22.17
N THR A 63 12.40 -13.38 -23.22
CA THR A 63 11.11 -14.09 -23.15
C THR A 63 11.08 -15.18 -22.09
N GLN A 64 9.99 -15.21 -21.30
CA GLN A 64 9.73 -16.21 -20.26
C GLN A 64 8.35 -16.82 -20.49
N THR A 65 8.33 -18.06 -20.94
CA THR A 65 7.10 -18.73 -21.32
C THR A 65 6.37 -19.32 -20.12
N ILE A 66 5.06 -19.05 -20.03
CA ILE A 66 4.16 -19.70 -19.07
C ILE A 66 3.50 -20.90 -19.74
N MET A 67 2.77 -20.69 -20.85
CA MET A 67 2.09 -21.75 -21.61
C MET A 67 2.43 -21.62 -23.08
N GLY A 68 3.05 -22.65 -23.67
CA GLY A 68 3.43 -22.69 -25.06
C GLY A 68 3.11 -24.02 -25.75
N GLY A 69 3.30 -24.04 -27.07
CA GLY A 69 3.21 -25.23 -27.89
C GLY A 69 4.46 -25.37 -28.76
N GLY A 70 4.70 -26.57 -29.29
CA GLY A 70 5.83 -26.85 -30.19
C GLY A 70 5.46 -27.86 -31.26
N GLY A 71 5.87 -27.62 -32.49
CA GLY A 71 5.81 -28.59 -33.58
C GLY A 71 7.18 -29.23 -33.79
N GLY A 72 7.20 -30.53 -34.09
CA GLY A 72 8.42 -31.38 -34.14
C GLY A 72 9.52 -31.04 -35.15
N SER A 73 9.50 -29.86 -35.78
CA SER A 73 10.56 -29.34 -36.61
C SER A 73 10.88 -27.90 -36.16
N GLN A 74 12.01 -27.73 -35.52
CA GLN A 74 12.49 -26.43 -34.99
C GLN A 74 12.88 -25.46 -36.12
N THR A 75 11.92 -24.96 -36.82
CA THR A 75 12.16 -23.81 -37.71
C THR A 75 11.56 -22.55 -37.05
N ASN A 76 12.18 -21.39 -37.23
CA ASN A 76 11.70 -20.08 -36.71
C ASN A 76 10.23 -19.79 -37.02
N THR A 77 9.58 -20.57 -37.86
CA THR A 77 8.22 -20.40 -38.34
C THR A 77 7.14 -21.12 -37.49
N ASN A 78 7.52 -21.89 -36.46
CA ASN A 78 6.59 -22.74 -35.70
C ASN A 78 6.55 -22.43 -34.19
N ALA A 79 7.19 -21.38 -33.72
CA ALA A 79 7.10 -20.93 -32.31
C ALA A 79 5.69 -20.45 -32.00
N GLU A 80 5.09 -20.98 -30.96
CA GLU A 80 3.74 -20.62 -30.52
C GLU A 80 3.70 -20.56 -29.00
N ALA A 81 3.20 -19.45 -28.46
CA ALA A 81 2.96 -19.30 -27.05
C ALA A 81 1.61 -18.63 -26.80
N LEU A 82 0.82 -19.27 -25.98
CA LEU A 82 -0.48 -18.74 -25.54
C LEU A 82 -0.29 -17.61 -24.52
N LEU A 83 0.69 -17.75 -23.62
CA LEU A 83 0.95 -16.79 -22.57
C LEU A 83 2.43 -16.78 -22.18
N TYR A 84 3.07 -15.62 -22.24
CA TYR A 84 4.46 -15.42 -21.82
C TYR A 84 4.74 -13.97 -21.45
N PHE A 85 5.83 -13.73 -20.71
CA PHE A 85 6.36 -12.37 -20.49
C PHE A 85 7.40 -12.05 -21.55
N VAL A 86 7.28 -10.89 -22.16
CA VAL A 86 8.32 -10.34 -23.04
C VAL A 86 9.44 -9.68 -22.23
N GLY A 87 10.58 -9.41 -22.87
CA GLY A 87 11.74 -8.80 -22.19
C GLY A 87 11.49 -7.41 -21.59
N SER A 88 10.40 -6.74 -21.95
CA SER A 88 9.97 -5.46 -21.40
C SER A 88 8.87 -5.58 -20.34
N ASP A 89 8.64 -6.81 -19.85
CA ASP A 89 7.76 -7.16 -18.70
C ASP A 89 6.24 -7.09 -18.95
N GLU A 90 5.78 -6.99 -20.20
CA GLU A 90 4.39 -7.17 -20.54
C GLU A 90 4.05 -8.65 -20.78
N ILE A 91 2.79 -9.04 -20.64
CA ILE A 91 2.31 -10.34 -21.11
C ILE A 91 1.99 -10.28 -22.61
N ALA A 92 2.23 -11.37 -23.29
CA ALA A 92 2.03 -11.49 -24.73
C ALA A 92 1.57 -12.89 -25.15
N SER A 93 1.11 -12.98 -26.37
CA SER A 93 0.83 -14.21 -27.11
C SER A 93 1.32 -14.10 -28.55
N ASN A 94 1.75 -15.20 -29.11
CA ASN A 94 2.17 -15.25 -30.50
C ASN A 94 1.85 -16.57 -31.20
N TYR A 95 1.71 -16.51 -32.51
CA TYR A 95 1.56 -17.65 -33.41
C TYR A 95 2.51 -17.50 -34.61
N LYS A 96 3.23 -18.56 -34.96
CA LYS A 96 4.17 -18.65 -36.08
C LYS A 96 5.09 -17.46 -36.33
N GLY A 97 6.35 -17.69 -36.26
CA GLY A 97 7.36 -16.78 -36.74
C GLY A 97 7.80 -15.73 -35.74
N GLY A 98 8.73 -16.08 -34.99
CA GLY A 98 9.72 -15.29 -34.27
C GLY A 98 9.24 -14.02 -33.59
N LEU A 99 9.65 -13.88 -32.36
CA LEU A 99 9.51 -12.72 -31.49
C LEU A 99 9.96 -11.37 -32.10
N ALA A 100 10.43 -11.33 -33.35
CA ALA A 100 11.01 -10.15 -33.97
C ALA A 100 10.58 -9.87 -35.43
N SER A 101 9.91 -10.77 -36.13
CA SER A 101 9.44 -10.48 -37.49
C SER A 101 8.17 -11.26 -37.84
N CYS A 102 7.09 -10.54 -38.00
CA CYS A 102 5.77 -11.09 -38.32
C CYS A 102 5.55 -11.38 -39.81
N THR A 103 6.52 -11.99 -40.46
CA THR A 103 6.36 -12.36 -41.88
C THR A 103 5.37 -13.49 -42.09
N VAL A 104 5.09 -14.30 -41.06
CA VAL A 104 4.17 -15.45 -41.14
C VAL A 104 3.50 -15.72 -39.78
N GLY A 105 2.60 -14.91 -39.31
CA GLY A 105 1.93 -15.12 -38.04
C GLY A 105 1.40 -13.87 -37.42
N TRP A 106 1.18 -13.89 -36.12
CA TRP A 106 0.72 -12.71 -35.38
C TRP A 106 1.38 -12.60 -34.01
N PHE A 107 1.43 -11.39 -33.49
CA PHE A 107 1.95 -11.06 -32.17
C PHE A 107 1.08 -9.99 -31.50
N MET A 108 0.64 -10.29 -30.31
CA MET A 108 -0.18 -9.38 -29.48
C MET A 108 0.41 -9.29 -28.08
N LYS A 109 0.46 -8.09 -27.53
CA LYS A 109 0.91 -7.85 -26.16
C LYS A 109 0.05 -6.84 -25.43
N ALA A 110 -0.01 -6.98 -24.11
CA ALA A 110 -0.60 -5.99 -23.23
C ALA A 110 0.29 -4.75 -23.12
N THR A 111 -0.27 -3.65 -22.66
CA THR A 111 0.49 -2.41 -22.39
C THR A 111 1.00 -2.32 -20.95
N ARG A 112 0.37 -3.07 -20.03
CA ARG A 112 0.73 -3.12 -18.61
C ARG A 112 2.08 -3.82 -18.41
N LYS A 113 2.93 -3.22 -17.56
CA LYS A 113 4.17 -3.85 -17.09
C LYS A 113 3.96 -4.54 -15.77
N LEU A 114 4.29 -5.83 -15.71
CA LEU A 114 4.11 -6.68 -14.54
C LEU A 114 5.47 -6.87 -13.85
N ARG A 115 5.92 -5.90 -13.06
CA ARG A 115 7.26 -5.85 -12.46
C ARG A 115 7.28 -6.04 -10.95
N ASP A 116 6.21 -6.58 -10.39
CA ASP A 116 6.12 -6.88 -8.96
C ASP A 116 6.53 -8.33 -8.68
N THR A 117 7.60 -8.51 -7.90
CA THR A 117 8.10 -9.82 -7.46
C THR A 117 7.71 -10.15 -6.02
N SER A 118 7.00 -9.26 -5.34
CA SER A 118 6.69 -9.39 -3.91
C SER A 118 5.40 -10.14 -3.62
N SER A 119 4.52 -10.32 -4.61
CA SER A 119 3.21 -10.93 -4.44
C SER A 119 2.73 -11.66 -5.71
N TRP A 120 1.65 -12.40 -5.57
CA TRP A 120 1.00 -13.17 -6.61
C TRP A 120 0.08 -12.32 -7.48
N LEU A 121 -0.10 -12.74 -8.74
CA LEU A 121 -1.10 -12.19 -9.67
C LEU A 121 -1.84 -13.33 -10.37
N HIS A 122 -3.10 -13.10 -10.69
CA HIS A 122 -3.91 -14.00 -11.51
C HIS A 122 -3.82 -13.59 -12.96
N LEU A 123 -3.58 -14.55 -13.85
CA LEU A 123 -3.56 -14.38 -15.30
C LEU A 123 -4.61 -15.28 -15.93
N LEU A 124 -5.39 -14.70 -16.85
CA LEU A 124 -6.30 -15.46 -17.71
C LEU A 124 -6.08 -15.06 -19.15
N SER A 125 -5.79 -16.03 -19.99
CA SER A 125 -5.67 -15.93 -21.44
C SER A 125 -6.85 -16.63 -22.09
N VAL A 126 -7.61 -15.94 -22.95
CA VAL A 126 -8.81 -16.45 -23.60
C VAL A 126 -8.65 -16.36 -25.11
N TRP A 127 -8.84 -17.48 -25.79
CA TRP A 127 -8.95 -17.54 -27.23
C TRP A 127 -10.39 -17.88 -27.65
N ASP A 128 -10.98 -17.06 -28.52
CA ASP A 128 -12.27 -17.32 -29.17
C ASP A 128 -12.18 -16.94 -30.66
N GLY A 129 -11.75 -17.89 -31.49
CA GLY A 129 -11.61 -17.72 -32.92
C GLY A 129 -12.94 -17.53 -33.69
N SER A 130 -14.09 -17.70 -33.04
CA SER A 130 -15.41 -17.40 -33.63
C SER A 130 -15.71 -15.90 -33.70
N GLN A 131 -14.95 -15.08 -32.95
CA GLN A 131 -15.11 -13.62 -32.92
C GLN A 131 -14.55 -12.96 -34.17
N SER A 132 -15.05 -11.77 -34.48
CA SER A 132 -14.51 -10.93 -35.53
C SER A 132 -13.51 -9.90 -34.97
N GLY A 133 -12.37 -9.74 -35.64
CA GLY A 133 -11.31 -8.79 -35.23
C GLY A 133 -10.38 -9.38 -34.18
N ASP A 134 -9.09 -9.05 -34.30
CA ASP A 134 -8.02 -9.63 -33.53
C ASP A 134 -8.13 -9.39 -32.02
N PRO A 135 -8.45 -8.18 -31.51
CA PRO A 135 -8.59 -7.95 -30.07
C PRO A 135 -9.80 -8.66 -29.45
N ASN A 136 -10.76 -9.09 -30.24
CA ASN A 136 -11.93 -9.85 -29.74
C ASN A 136 -11.65 -11.33 -29.67
N ARG A 137 -10.76 -11.87 -30.51
CA ARG A 137 -10.36 -13.28 -30.51
C ARG A 137 -9.43 -13.61 -29.36
N MET A 138 -8.47 -12.73 -29.06
CA MET A 138 -7.52 -12.91 -27.98
C MET A 138 -7.78 -11.89 -26.88
N LYS A 139 -7.93 -12.35 -25.64
CA LYS A 139 -8.08 -11.51 -24.47
C LYS A 139 -7.15 -11.94 -23.37
N PHE A 140 -6.54 -10.97 -22.69
CA PHE A 140 -5.84 -11.21 -21.43
C PHE A 140 -6.56 -10.48 -20.31
N PHE A 141 -6.52 -11.10 -19.14
CA PHE A 141 -6.96 -10.49 -17.89
C PHE A 141 -5.85 -10.64 -16.85
N VAL A 142 -5.62 -9.58 -16.11
CA VAL A 142 -4.72 -9.55 -14.96
C VAL A 142 -5.52 -9.16 -13.74
N ASN A 143 -5.54 -10.02 -12.73
CA ASN A 143 -6.34 -9.81 -11.51
C ASN A 143 -7.81 -9.43 -11.83
N GLY A 144 -8.42 -10.12 -12.78
CA GLY A 144 -9.81 -9.90 -13.17
C GLY A 144 -10.06 -8.74 -14.14
N ILE A 145 -9.07 -7.89 -14.40
CA ILE A 145 -9.21 -6.73 -15.28
C ILE A 145 -8.73 -7.08 -16.68
N GLN A 146 -9.56 -6.81 -17.70
CA GLN A 146 -9.18 -7.04 -19.09
C GLN A 146 -8.11 -6.05 -19.54
N GLU A 147 -7.05 -6.56 -20.19
CA GLU A 147 -5.96 -5.77 -20.71
C GLU A 147 -6.29 -5.15 -22.07
N SER A 148 -5.79 -3.95 -22.28
CA SER A 148 -5.70 -3.37 -23.62
C SER A 148 -4.56 -4.03 -24.40
N LEU A 149 -4.84 -4.59 -25.56
CA LEU A 149 -3.87 -5.27 -26.38
C LEU A 149 -3.40 -4.39 -27.54
N GLY A 150 -2.08 -4.23 -27.63
CA GLY A 150 -1.42 -3.75 -28.86
C GLY A 150 -1.29 -4.91 -29.83
N HIS A 151 -1.67 -4.66 -31.09
CA HIS A 151 -1.47 -5.59 -32.19
C HIS A 151 -0.21 -5.14 -32.94
N ASP A 152 0.91 -5.80 -32.66
CA ASP A 152 2.17 -5.37 -33.26
C ASP A 152 2.29 -5.85 -34.72
N CYS A 153 1.65 -6.98 -35.11
CA CYS A 153 1.71 -7.46 -36.49
C CYS A 153 0.86 -8.72 -36.77
N GLY A 154 0.57 -8.96 -38.05
CA GLY A 154 -0.11 -10.16 -38.56
C GLY A 154 -1.62 -10.14 -38.35
N SER A 155 -2.28 -11.27 -38.53
CA SER A 155 -3.73 -11.46 -38.29
C SER A 155 -4.00 -12.71 -37.50
N THR A 156 -4.78 -12.60 -36.41
CA THR A 156 -5.21 -13.74 -35.60
C THR A 156 -6.14 -14.72 -36.31
N ALA A 157 -6.53 -14.43 -37.56
CA ALA A 157 -7.38 -15.34 -38.37
C ALA A 157 -6.76 -16.73 -38.57
N ALA A 158 -5.42 -16.86 -38.47
CA ALA A 158 -4.74 -18.15 -38.61
C ALA A 158 -4.91 -19.10 -37.40
N GLY A 159 -5.36 -18.57 -36.23
CA GLY A 159 -5.56 -19.38 -35.02
C GLY A 159 -4.27 -19.92 -34.41
N PHE A 160 -4.42 -20.91 -33.52
CA PHE A 160 -3.32 -21.65 -32.91
C PHE A 160 -3.23 -23.05 -33.51
N GLN A 161 -2.01 -23.55 -33.79
CA GLN A 161 -1.79 -24.87 -34.38
C GLN A 161 -1.23 -25.91 -33.40
N TYR A 162 -0.56 -25.47 -32.33
CA TYR A 162 0.14 -26.36 -31.41
C TYR A 162 -0.29 -26.30 -29.98
N VAL A 163 -1.13 -25.30 -29.57
CA VAL A 163 -1.60 -25.19 -28.18
C VAL A 163 -2.79 -26.13 -27.94
N ASN A 164 -3.77 -26.22 -28.85
CA ASN A 164 -4.97 -27.05 -28.69
C ASN A 164 -5.33 -27.84 -29.97
N GLN A 165 -4.38 -28.55 -30.53
CA GLN A 165 -4.57 -29.42 -31.71
C GLN A 165 -4.20 -30.85 -31.38
N ASN A 166 -4.86 -31.82 -32.04
CA ASN A 166 -4.56 -33.23 -31.86
C ASN A 166 -3.11 -33.57 -32.22
N GLY A 167 -2.39 -34.23 -31.34
CA GLY A 167 -0.99 -34.61 -31.51
C GLY A 167 0.01 -33.46 -31.29
N ALA A 168 -0.43 -32.27 -30.95
CA ALA A 168 0.43 -31.15 -30.67
C ALA A 168 1.16 -31.30 -29.32
N THR A 169 2.42 -30.94 -29.27
CA THR A 169 3.15 -30.90 -28.00
C THR A 169 2.84 -29.60 -27.26
N GLN A 170 2.38 -29.73 -26.03
CA GLN A 170 2.12 -28.59 -25.12
C GLN A 170 3.21 -28.50 -24.07
N TYR A 171 3.57 -27.26 -23.67
CA TYR A 171 4.56 -26.98 -22.63
C TYR A 171 4.03 -26.00 -21.62
N ILE A 172 4.35 -26.19 -20.34
CA ILE A 172 4.31 -25.16 -19.31
C ILE A 172 5.74 -24.87 -18.90
N GLY A 173 6.13 -23.58 -18.84
CA GLY A 173 7.49 -23.16 -18.53
C GLY A 173 8.43 -23.15 -19.73
N ARG A 174 7.96 -23.52 -20.93
CA ARG A 174 8.80 -23.61 -22.15
C ARG A 174 8.03 -23.23 -23.41
N MET A 175 8.75 -22.73 -24.40
CA MET A 175 8.34 -22.60 -25.80
C MET A 175 9.53 -22.93 -26.67
N ASP A 176 9.33 -23.76 -27.70
CA ASP A 176 10.36 -24.01 -28.69
C ASP A 176 10.36 -22.89 -29.74
N ALA A 177 11.55 -22.40 -30.09
CA ALA A 177 11.76 -21.42 -31.14
C ALA A 177 13.04 -21.76 -31.89
N GLY A 178 13.19 -21.26 -33.13
CA GLY A 178 14.30 -21.62 -33.95
C GLY A 178 15.71 -21.23 -33.48
N SER A 179 15.78 -20.33 -32.48
CA SER A 179 17.00 -19.98 -31.76
C SER A 179 17.26 -20.84 -30.52
N GLY A 180 16.40 -21.82 -30.23
CA GLY A 180 16.39 -22.62 -29.02
C GLY A 180 15.17 -22.43 -28.15
N PRO A 181 15.00 -23.21 -27.07
CA PRO A 181 13.87 -23.09 -26.19
C PRO A 181 13.95 -21.86 -25.31
N TYR A 182 12.79 -21.23 -25.05
CA TYR A 182 12.63 -20.15 -24.07
C TYR A 182 11.96 -20.67 -22.82
N TYR A 183 12.71 -20.70 -21.72
CA TYR A 183 12.22 -21.12 -20.40
C TYR A 183 11.78 -19.94 -19.55
N GLY A 184 10.89 -20.20 -18.58
CA GLY A 184 10.42 -19.21 -17.59
C GLY A 184 11.12 -19.33 -16.25
N SER A 185 11.10 -18.23 -15.45
CA SER A 185 11.46 -18.20 -14.03
C SER A 185 10.32 -17.52 -13.27
N PHE A 186 9.50 -18.32 -12.59
CA PHE A 186 8.32 -17.89 -11.84
C PHE A 186 7.80 -19.03 -10.94
N TYR A 187 6.92 -18.71 -10.01
CA TYR A 187 6.08 -19.69 -9.32
C TYR A 187 4.72 -19.76 -10.00
N LEU A 188 4.17 -20.96 -10.12
CA LEU A 188 2.88 -21.25 -10.75
C LEU A 188 1.98 -22.02 -9.78
N ALA A 189 0.73 -21.59 -9.64
CA ALA A 189 -0.30 -22.29 -8.87
C ALA A 189 -1.64 -22.27 -9.62
N GLU A 190 -2.53 -23.21 -9.31
CA GLU A 190 -3.91 -23.24 -9.80
C GLU A 190 -3.99 -23.05 -11.33
N ALA A 191 -3.34 -23.93 -12.08
CA ALA A 191 -3.28 -23.83 -13.54
C ALA A 191 -4.42 -24.65 -14.19
N TYR A 192 -5.37 -23.94 -14.80
CA TYR A 192 -6.53 -24.51 -15.50
C TYR A 192 -6.43 -24.28 -17.01
N PHE A 193 -6.70 -25.31 -17.79
CA PHE A 193 -6.95 -25.18 -19.21
C PHE A 193 -8.35 -25.68 -19.52
N VAL A 194 -9.19 -24.88 -20.11
CA VAL A 194 -10.57 -25.22 -20.46
C VAL A 194 -10.69 -25.26 -21.97
N ASP A 195 -10.91 -26.47 -22.51
CA ASP A 195 -11.02 -26.75 -23.94
C ASP A 195 -12.48 -26.65 -24.38
N GLY A 196 -12.78 -25.72 -25.26
CA GLY A 196 -14.09 -25.49 -25.83
C GLY A 196 -14.87 -24.31 -25.28
N THR A 197 -14.33 -23.62 -24.23
CA THR A 197 -15.00 -22.49 -23.59
C THR A 197 -14.12 -21.27 -23.52
N ALA A 198 -14.70 -20.10 -23.86
CA ALA A 198 -14.11 -18.78 -23.59
C ALA A 198 -14.57 -18.33 -22.20
N CYS A 199 -13.75 -18.52 -21.19
CA CYS A 199 -14.07 -18.25 -19.79
C CYS A 199 -13.92 -16.76 -19.44
N THR A 200 -14.44 -16.40 -18.28
CA THR A 200 -14.32 -15.08 -17.64
C THR A 200 -13.49 -15.18 -16.36
N PRO A 201 -12.94 -14.10 -15.84
CA PRO A 201 -12.19 -14.14 -14.58
C PRO A 201 -12.97 -14.71 -13.40
N SER A 202 -14.26 -14.41 -13.30
CA SER A 202 -15.14 -14.90 -12.22
C SER A 202 -15.37 -16.42 -12.21
N ASP A 203 -14.93 -17.12 -13.25
CA ASP A 203 -14.91 -18.59 -13.25
C ASP A 203 -13.81 -19.16 -12.36
N PHE A 204 -12.71 -18.38 -12.12
CA PHE A 204 -11.49 -18.85 -11.43
C PHE A 204 -11.13 -18.05 -10.16
N ILE A 205 -11.63 -16.83 -10.06
CA ILE A 205 -11.31 -15.92 -8.94
C ILE A 205 -12.59 -15.32 -8.38
N GLU A 206 -12.48 -14.91 -7.12
CA GLU A 206 -13.50 -14.13 -6.42
C GLU A 206 -12.88 -13.00 -5.63
N THR A 207 -13.69 -12.08 -5.13
CA THR A 207 -13.26 -10.99 -4.25
C THR A 207 -13.71 -11.31 -2.82
N ASP A 208 -12.76 -11.40 -1.91
CA ASP A 208 -13.07 -11.46 -0.48
C ASP A 208 -13.73 -10.15 -0.04
N SER A 209 -14.97 -10.25 0.40
CA SER A 209 -15.78 -9.07 0.78
C SER A 209 -15.24 -8.35 2.03
N THR A 210 -14.45 -9.02 2.86
CA THR A 210 -13.89 -8.45 4.09
C THR A 210 -12.65 -7.62 3.82
N THR A 211 -11.82 -8.08 2.88
CA THR A 211 -10.51 -7.47 2.60
C THR A 211 -10.45 -6.78 1.24
N GLY A 212 -11.44 -6.98 0.38
CA GLY A 212 -11.41 -6.53 -1.01
C GLY A 212 -10.37 -7.26 -1.87
N GLN A 213 -9.69 -8.27 -1.33
CA GLN A 213 -8.64 -9.00 -2.03
C GLN A 213 -9.23 -9.95 -3.07
N ILE A 214 -8.61 -9.98 -4.26
CA ILE A 214 -8.88 -11.03 -5.23
C ILE A 214 -8.19 -12.32 -4.77
N ILE A 215 -8.96 -13.39 -4.64
CA ILE A 215 -8.51 -14.70 -4.16
C ILE A 215 -8.83 -15.81 -5.17
N PRO A 216 -8.10 -16.94 -5.14
CA PRO A 216 -8.50 -18.13 -5.90
C PRO A 216 -9.87 -18.61 -5.46
N LYS A 217 -10.71 -18.93 -6.42
CA LYS A 217 -11.98 -19.62 -6.16
C LYS A 217 -11.70 -21.07 -5.79
N ASN A 218 -12.54 -21.66 -4.95
CA ASN A 218 -12.41 -23.07 -4.59
C ASN A 218 -12.39 -23.94 -5.86
N SER A 219 -11.38 -24.80 -5.98
CA SER A 219 -11.20 -25.64 -7.17
C SER A 219 -12.37 -26.59 -7.41
N ASP A 220 -13.04 -27.07 -6.37
CA ASP A 220 -14.23 -27.91 -6.51
C ASP A 220 -15.39 -27.14 -7.14
N ASP A 221 -15.55 -25.86 -6.78
CA ASP A 221 -16.55 -24.98 -7.38
C ASP A 221 -16.23 -24.68 -8.85
N VAL A 222 -14.94 -24.46 -9.17
CA VAL A 222 -14.48 -24.24 -10.55
C VAL A 222 -14.76 -25.47 -11.40
N LEU A 223 -14.37 -26.66 -10.94
CA LEU A 223 -14.55 -27.93 -11.66
C LEU A 223 -16.03 -28.35 -11.72
N GLY A 224 -16.83 -28.00 -10.72
CA GLY A 224 -18.28 -28.26 -10.70
C GLY A 224 -19.04 -27.34 -11.67
N ALA A 225 -18.56 -26.15 -11.94
CA ALA A 225 -19.19 -25.16 -12.81
C ALA A 225 -18.76 -25.28 -14.29
N LEU A 226 -17.53 -25.73 -14.56
CA LEU A 226 -16.94 -25.72 -15.90
C LEU A 226 -16.86 -27.14 -16.49
N THR A 227 -17.21 -27.27 -17.76
CA THR A 227 -16.87 -28.47 -18.57
C THR A 227 -15.46 -28.28 -19.12
N MET A 228 -14.50 -29.03 -18.61
CA MET A 228 -13.08 -28.86 -18.95
C MET A 228 -12.75 -29.19 -20.41
N GLY A 229 -13.56 -30.02 -21.08
CA GLY A 229 -13.35 -30.51 -22.46
C GLY A 229 -12.21 -31.53 -22.56
N ASN A 230 -12.01 -32.11 -23.75
CA ASN A 230 -11.13 -33.26 -23.93
C ASN A 230 -9.67 -33.00 -23.60
N ASN A 231 -9.15 -31.83 -23.96
CA ASN A 231 -7.77 -31.39 -23.64
C ASN A 231 -7.67 -30.58 -22.36
N GLY A 232 -8.80 -30.37 -21.65
CA GLY A 232 -8.82 -29.62 -20.40
C GLY A 232 -8.04 -30.31 -19.30
N PHE A 233 -7.42 -29.53 -18.43
CA PHE A 233 -6.67 -30.00 -17.26
C PHE A 233 -6.73 -29.00 -16.10
N TYR A 234 -6.45 -29.51 -14.91
CA TYR A 234 -6.21 -28.72 -13.71
C TYR A 234 -4.99 -29.23 -12.96
N LEU A 235 -3.98 -28.38 -12.77
CA LEU A 235 -2.76 -28.69 -12.05
C LEU A 235 -2.70 -27.85 -10.77
N ASN A 236 -2.76 -28.51 -9.61
CA ASN A 236 -2.66 -27.89 -8.29
C ASN A 236 -1.34 -28.17 -7.58
N PHE A 237 -0.49 -29.05 -8.16
CA PHE A 237 0.84 -29.42 -7.66
C PHE A 237 0.86 -29.97 -6.22
N SER A 238 -0.28 -30.45 -5.70
CA SER A 238 -0.41 -30.90 -4.30
C SER A 238 0.30 -32.21 -4.00
N ASP A 239 0.45 -33.12 -4.99
CA ASP A 239 1.17 -34.38 -4.84
C ASP A 239 2.64 -34.21 -5.22
N ASN A 240 3.47 -33.95 -4.21
CA ASN A 240 4.92 -33.80 -4.35
C ASN A 240 5.71 -35.06 -3.89
N SER A 241 5.05 -36.24 -3.88
CA SER A 241 5.70 -37.50 -3.45
C SER A 241 6.80 -37.97 -4.41
N ASP A 242 6.72 -37.60 -5.69
CA ASP A 242 7.73 -37.92 -6.72
C ASP A 242 7.62 -36.95 -7.92
N VAL A 243 8.64 -36.92 -8.78
CA VAL A 243 8.70 -36.11 -10.01
C VAL A 243 8.21 -36.93 -11.19
N THR A 244 6.94 -37.29 -11.21
CA THR A 244 6.30 -38.05 -12.27
C THR A 244 5.04 -37.39 -12.80
N ALA A 245 4.54 -37.88 -13.95
CA ALA A 245 3.31 -37.38 -14.54
C ALA A 245 2.06 -37.71 -13.68
N THR A 246 2.13 -38.71 -12.79
CA THR A 246 1.02 -39.14 -11.94
C THR A 246 1.11 -38.61 -10.51
N THR A 247 2.15 -37.85 -10.20
CA THR A 247 2.37 -37.15 -8.92
C THR A 247 2.48 -35.65 -9.18
N LEU A 248 3.67 -35.07 -9.32
CA LEU A 248 3.89 -33.63 -9.53
C LEU A 248 3.14 -33.09 -10.76
N GLY A 249 3.06 -33.85 -11.85
CA GLY A 249 2.37 -33.45 -13.08
C GLY A 249 0.92 -33.94 -13.19
N LYS A 250 0.31 -34.39 -12.10
CA LYS A 250 -1.03 -34.97 -12.09
C LYS A 250 -2.12 -33.96 -12.43
N ASP A 251 -3.01 -34.36 -13.34
CA ASP A 251 -4.22 -33.64 -13.68
C ASP A 251 -5.37 -33.99 -12.72
N TYR A 252 -5.93 -32.96 -12.07
CA TYR A 252 -7.03 -33.09 -11.12
C TYR A 252 -8.40 -32.74 -11.73
N SER A 253 -8.48 -32.46 -13.05
CA SER A 253 -9.73 -32.14 -13.73
C SER A 253 -10.67 -33.34 -13.95
N GLY A 254 -10.16 -34.56 -13.75
CA GLY A 254 -10.86 -35.80 -14.04
C GLY A 254 -10.60 -36.34 -15.45
N ASN A 255 -9.95 -35.61 -16.34
CA ASN A 255 -9.63 -36.03 -17.71
C ASN A 255 -8.39 -36.92 -17.82
N SER A 256 -7.59 -37.00 -16.77
CA SER A 256 -6.29 -37.72 -16.77
C SER A 256 -5.27 -37.17 -17.79
N ASN A 257 -5.34 -35.88 -18.08
CA ASN A 257 -4.41 -35.15 -18.94
C ASN A 257 -3.12 -34.79 -18.20
N ASN A 258 -2.42 -35.80 -17.67
CA ASN A 258 -1.21 -35.63 -16.87
C ASN A 258 -0.05 -35.05 -17.68
N TRP A 259 0.83 -34.34 -16.98
CA TRP A 259 2.00 -33.67 -17.54
C TRP A 259 3.30 -34.32 -17.08
N THR A 260 4.22 -34.62 -17.98
CA THR A 260 5.55 -35.10 -17.62
C THR A 260 6.45 -33.96 -17.15
N PRO A 261 6.93 -34.01 -15.89
CA PRO A 261 7.88 -33.01 -15.38
C PRO A 261 9.29 -33.27 -15.89
N TYR A 262 10.03 -32.21 -16.21
CA TYR A 262 11.44 -32.22 -16.60
C TYR A 262 12.23 -31.23 -15.77
N ASN A 263 13.36 -31.68 -15.19
CA ASN A 263 14.33 -30.90 -14.44
C ASN A 263 13.74 -30.20 -13.20
N PHE A 264 12.76 -30.85 -12.53
CA PHE A 264 12.27 -30.46 -11.23
C PHE A 264 12.84 -31.36 -10.15
N SER A 265 12.79 -30.86 -8.90
CA SER A 265 13.09 -31.63 -7.70
C SER A 265 11.99 -31.39 -6.65
N VAL A 266 11.63 -32.45 -5.94
CA VAL A 266 10.73 -32.37 -4.77
C VAL A 266 11.45 -32.79 -3.49
N SER A 267 12.78 -32.91 -3.55
CA SER A 267 13.62 -33.20 -2.38
C SER A 267 13.63 -31.98 -1.44
N ALA A 268 13.37 -32.21 -0.17
CA ALA A 268 13.38 -31.13 0.82
C ALA A 268 14.71 -30.35 0.83
N GLY A 269 14.64 -29.07 1.05
CA GLY A 269 15.77 -28.14 1.12
C GLY A 269 15.87 -27.22 -0.08
N VAL A 270 17.09 -26.74 -0.37
CA VAL A 270 17.34 -25.65 -1.33
C VAL A 270 16.91 -25.93 -2.78
N ASN A 271 16.80 -27.20 -3.16
CA ASN A 271 16.40 -27.60 -4.52
C ASN A 271 14.92 -27.98 -4.64
N ASN A 272 14.13 -27.79 -3.59
CA ASN A 272 12.69 -28.11 -3.62
C ASN A 272 11.93 -27.13 -4.53
N ASP A 273 11.32 -27.65 -5.59
CA ASP A 273 10.51 -26.84 -6.52
C ASP A 273 9.01 -26.88 -6.22
N SER A 274 8.55 -27.83 -5.38
CA SER A 274 7.17 -27.88 -4.92
C SER A 274 7.08 -27.19 -3.55
N VAL A 275 6.64 -25.94 -3.54
CA VAL A 275 6.73 -25.05 -2.37
C VAL A 275 5.36 -24.61 -1.86
N THR A 276 5.32 -24.17 -0.61
CA THR A 276 4.12 -23.63 0.05
C THR A 276 3.99 -22.09 -0.06
N ASP A 277 4.82 -21.42 -0.88
CA ASP A 277 4.58 -20.04 -1.33
C ASP A 277 3.44 -20.07 -2.36
N THR A 278 2.25 -19.60 -1.99
CA THR A 278 1.02 -19.72 -2.78
C THR A 278 0.24 -18.41 -2.80
N PRO A 279 -0.76 -18.26 -3.68
CA PRO A 279 -1.62 -17.08 -3.66
C PRO A 279 -2.35 -16.85 -2.33
N THR A 280 -2.56 -17.88 -1.54
CA THR A 280 -3.21 -17.79 -0.22
C THR A 280 -2.20 -17.61 0.92
N PHE A 281 -0.93 -17.99 0.69
CA PHE A 281 0.18 -17.86 1.64
C PHE A 281 1.41 -17.26 0.95
N ASN A 282 1.38 -15.96 0.71
CA ASN A 282 2.52 -15.28 0.07
C ASN A 282 3.71 -15.23 1.02
N LYS A 283 4.81 -15.90 0.66
CA LYS A 283 6.04 -15.98 1.46
C LYS A 283 7.11 -15.04 0.94
N ALA A 284 8.06 -14.69 1.81
CA ALA A 284 9.17 -13.85 1.42
C ALA A 284 10.09 -14.53 0.42
N THR A 285 10.67 -13.73 -0.44
CA THR A 285 11.84 -14.03 -1.27
C THR A 285 12.87 -12.91 -1.06
N LEU A 286 14.06 -13.03 -1.62
CA LEU A 286 14.98 -11.90 -1.72
C LEU A 286 14.41 -10.87 -2.70
N ASN A 287 14.63 -9.60 -2.41
CA ASN A 287 13.95 -8.50 -3.08
C ASN A 287 14.70 -8.08 -4.36
N ALA A 288 14.21 -8.52 -5.52
CA ALA A 288 14.80 -8.23 -6.82
C ALA A 288 14.64 -6.77 -7.29
N VAL A 289 13.97 -5.91 -6.52
CA VAL A 289 13.61 -4.54 -6.93
C VAL A 289 14.15 -3.45 -6.00
N THR A 290 15.11 -3.74 -5.14
CA THR A 290 15.67 -2.74 -4.20
C THR A 290 16.27 -1.51 -4.89
N GLY A 291 16.82 -1.67 -6.09
CA GLY A 291 17.56 -0.60 -6.79
C GLY A 291 18.90 -0.29 -6.13
N TRP A 292 19.41 -1.19 -5.29
CA TRP A 292 20.72 -1.04 -4.68
C TRP A 292 21.85 -1.27 -5.70
N THR A 293 22.90 -0.48 -5.63
CA THR A 293 24.12 -0.75 -6.38
C THR A 293 24.80 -2.01 -5.85
N GLN A 294 25.40 -2.81 -6.73
CA GLN A 294 26.00 -4.10 -6.38
C GLN A 294 24.97 -5.14 -5.90
N ASN A 295 23.86 -5.24 -6.62
CA ASN A 295 22.86 -6.26 -6.37
C ASN A 295 23.41 -7.67 -6.61
N ALA A 296 22.92 -8.62 -5.83
CA ALA A 296 23.11 -10.03 -6.10
C ALA A 296 22.46 -10.43 -7.42
N THR A 297 23.03 -11.42 -8.11
CA THR A 297 22.28 -12.18 -9.10
C THR A 297 21.38 -13.15 -8.37
N LEU A 298 20.07 -12.97 -8.47
CA LEU A 298 19.07 -13.83 -7.86
C LEU A 298 18.65 -14.94 -8.82
N SER A 299 18.45 -16.15 -8.32
CA SER A 299 17.94 -17.33 -9.04
C SER A 299 17.14 -18.23 -8.09
N ASP A 300 16.69 -19.36 -8.58
CA ASP A 300 15.95 -20.37 -7.83
C ASP A 300 14.77 -19.73 -7.08
N GLY A 301 13.92 -19.04 -7.84
CA GLY A 301 12.77 -18.34 -7.26
C GLY A 301 13.11 -17.12 -6.41
N ASN A 302 14.27 -16.49 -6.60
CA ASN A 302 14.83 -15.44 -5.74
C ASN A 302 15.15 -15.93 -4.31
N LEU A 303 15.47 -17.20 -4.15
CA LEU A 303 15.94 -17.78 -2.87
C LEU A 303 17.45 -18.03 -2.86
N LYS A 304 18.10 -17.95 -4.01
CA LYS A 304 19.55 -18.06 -4.16
C LYS A 304 20.15 -16.73 -4.60
N MET A 305 21.21 -16.35 -3.95
CA MET A 305 22.01 -15.19 -4.34
C MET A 305 23.43 -15.60 -4.70
N SER A 306 23.95 -15.00 -5.76
CA SER A 306 25.33 -15.11 -6.19
C SER A 306 25.80 -13.80 -6.80
N GLY A 307 27.09 -13.52 -6.85
CA GLY A 307 27.53 -12.29 -7.50
C GLY A 307 29.01 -11.96 -7.32
N SER A 308 29.37 -10.78 -7.77
CA SER A 308 30.66 -10.14 -7.57
C SER A 308 30.74 -9.47 -6.19
N ALA A 309 31.92 -9.09 -5.76
CA ALA A 309 32.17 -8.50 -4.44
C ALA A 309 31.18 -7.39 -4.04
N GLY A 310 30.74 -7.43 -2.80
CA GLY A 310 29.92 -6.39 -2.18
C GLY A 310 28.41 -6.52 -2.39
N PHE A 311 27.90 -7.66 -2.85
CA PHE A 311 26.46 -7.84 -3.04
C PHE A 311 25.68 -8.02 -1.73
N LYS A 312 24.46 -7.56 -1.72
CA LYS A 312 23.58 -7.52 -0.55
C LYS A 312 22.12 -7.54 -0.95
N GLU A 313 21.28 -8.15 -0.12
CA GLU A 313 19.83 -8.20 -0.33
C GLU A 313 19.03 -8.27 0.96
N VAL A 314 17.77 -7.88 0.87
CA VAL A 314 16.75 -8.01 1.92
C VAL A 314 15.60 -8.87 1.46
N SER A 315 14.78 -9.31 2.43
CA SER A 315 13.50 -9.97 2.14
C SER A 315 12.48 -9.01 1.52
N THR A 316 11.57 -9.54 0.69
CA THR A 316 10.42 -8.80 0.14
C THR A 316 9.39 -8.40 1.19
N ILE A 317 9.38 -9.07 2.36
CA ILE A 317 8.47 -8.83 3.47
C ILE A 317 9.27 -8.24 4.63
N GLY A 318 8.82 -7.07 5.11
CA GLY A 318 9.31 -6.45 6.33
C GLY A 318 8.31 -6.60 7.47
N PHE A 319 8.81 -6.79 8.68
CA PHE A 319 8.02 -6.95 9.90
C PHE A 319 8.20 -5.75 10.82
N ALA A 320 7.21 -5.46 11.66
CA ALA A 320 7.40 -4.50 12.75
C ALA A 320 8.52 -4.97 13.67
N GLY A 321 9.37 -4.06 14.15
CA GLY A 321 10.51 -4.42 14.98
C GLY A 321 10.18 -5.11 16.31
N THR A 322 8.92 -5.02 16.75
CA THR A 322 8.39 -5.77 17.90
C THR A 322 7.95 -7.20 17.57
N SER A 323 7.97 -7.59 16.30
CA SER A 323 7.56 -8.92 15.83
C SER A 323 8.63 -9.98 16.05
N LYS A 324 8.33 -11.19 15.57
CA LYS A 324 9.25 -12.33 15.54
C LYS A 324 9.31 -12.93 14.16
N PHE A 325 10.48 -13.48 13.77
CA PHE A 325 10.64 -14.31 12.60
C PHE A 325 11.92 -15.15 12.67
N TYR A 326 11.97 -16.16 11.81
CA TYR A 326 13.13 -17.03 11.65
C TYR A 326 13.38 -17.32 10.18
N TYR A 327 14.66 -17.45 9.81
CA TYR A 327 15.07 -17.93 8.50
C TYR A 327 16.42 -18.61 8.56
N GLU A 328 16.70 -19.44 7.56
CA GLU A 328 17.99 -20.12 7.43
C GLU A 328 18.75 -19.63 6.19
N VAL A 329 20.07 -19.59 6.28
CA VAL A 329 20.98 -19.35 5.16
C VAL A 329 21.90 -20.54 5.04
N VAL A 330 21.88 -21.22 3.89
CA VAL A 330 22.80 -22.28 3.54
C VAL A 330 23.93 -21.69 2.73
N ASN A 331 25.12 -21.77 3.26
CA ASN A 331 26.31 -21.24 2.63
C ASN A 331 26.92 -22.29 1.69
N THR A 332 26.69 -22.19 0.40
CA THR A 332 27.18 -23.18 -0.58
C THR A 332 28.62 -22.92 -1.03
N SER A 333 29.13 -21.72 -0.78
CA SER A 333 30.53 -21.35 -1.01
C SER A 333 30.97 -20.32 0.02
N ALA A 334 31.71 -20.78 1.05
CA ALA A 334 32.16 -19.99 2.18
C ALA A 334 33.44 -19.19 1.90
N ALA A 335 33.71 -18.84 0.67
CA ALA A 335 34.89 -18.02 0.37
C ALA A 335 34.58 -16.56 0.70
N GLY A 336 35.40 -15.95 1.56
CA GLY A 336 35.33 -14.52 1.91
C GLY A 336 34.43 -14.16 3.07
N TRP A 337 34.16 -12.87 3.21
CA TRP A 337 33.32 -12.31 4.26
C TRP A 337 31.84 -12.43 3.89
N GLN A 338 31.04 -12.91 4.83
CA GLN A 338 29.58 -13.01 4.71
C GLN A 338 28.93 -12.48 6.00
N LEU A 339 27.77 -11.85 5.85
CA LEU A 339 26.95 -11.37 6.96
C LEU A 339 25.51 -11.84 6.79
N VAL A 340 24.95 -12.35 7.88
CA VAL A 340 23.52 -12.70 7.99
C VAL A 340 22.92 -11.98 9.19
N GLY A 341 21.70 -11.49 9.06
CA GLY A 341 21.06 -10.73 10.14
C GLY A 341 19.83 -9.98 9.68
N VAL A 342 19.71 -8.73 10.12
CA VAL A 342 18.56 -7.89 9.80
C VAL A 342 18.99 -6.51 9.31
N PHE A 343 18.13 -5.94 8.46
CA PHE A 343 18.17 -4.55 8.05
C PHE A 343 16.97 -3.82 8.68
N VAL A 344 17.21 -2.66 9.29
CA VAL A 344 16.21 -1.90 10.06
C VAL A 344 15.91 -0.58 9.39
N GLY A 345 14.63 -0.28 9.20
CA GLY A 345 14.14 1.01 8.72
C GLY A 345 14.09 1.14 7.20
N LYS A 346 14.45 2.31 6.70
CA LYS A 346 14.31 2.69 5.28
C LYS A 346 15.32 1.94 4.42
N LEU A 347 14.85 1.37 3.31
CA LEU A 347 15.70 0.61 2.38
C LEU A 347 16.60 1.51 1.52
N ASN A 348 17.26 2.48 2.13
CA ASN A 348 18.31 3.24 1.46
C ASN A 348 19.52 2.36 1.20
N ASN A 349 20.11 2.49 0.02
CA ASN A 349 21.25 1.65 -0.36
C ASN A 349 22.41 1.74 0.65
N PRO A 350 22.74 0.65 1.36
CA PRO A 350 23.88 0.67 2.27
C PRO A 350 25.18 0.67 1.45
N SER A 351 25.85 1.81 1.34
CA SER A 351 27.11 1.94 0.60
C SER A 351 28.19 1.00 1.14
N ASN A 352 28.23 0.79 2.44
CA ASN A 352 29.08 -0.19 3.10
C ASN A 352 28.29 -0.87 4.24
N PRO A 353 28.02 -2.18 4.16
CA PRO A 353 27.33 -2.91 5.22
C PRO A 353 28.00 -2.83 6.59
N LEU A 354 29.34 -2.68 6.61
CA LEU A 354 30.13 -2.66 7.86
C LEU A 354 29.94 -1.40 8.68
N THR A 355 29.60 -0.29 8.05
CA THR A 355 29.42 1.01 8.70
C THR A 355 27.99 1.52 8.65
N ASN A 356 27.07 0.72 8.10
CA ASN A 356 25.68 1.11 7.96
C ASN A 356 24.92 0.94 9.28
N THR A 357 24.34 2.02 9.77
CA THR A 357 23.58 2.05 11.04
C THR A 357 22.27 1.24 11.02
N ALA A 358 21.79 0.82 9.85
CA ALA A 358 20.61 0.00 9.68
C ALA A 358 20.89 -1.52 9.72
N VAL A 359 22.17 -1.94 9.78
CA VAL A 359 22.57 -3.35 9.70
C VAL A 359 22.91 -3.91 11.07
N TRP A 360 22.31 -5.07 11.39
CA TRP A 360 22.51 -5.83 12.62
C TRP A 360 22.68 -7.30 12.25
N GLY A 361 23.69 -7.99 12.77
CA GLY A 361 23.89 -9.39 12.42
C GLY A 361 25.22 -9.99 12.83
N PHE A 362 25.55 -11.11 12.20
CA PHE A 362 26.73 -11.92 12.48
C PHE A 362 27.52 -12.18 11.20
N ALA A 363 28.84 -12.11 11.27
CA ALA A 363 29.70 -12.30 10.14
C ALA A 363 30.58 -13.55 10.25
N SER A 364 30.90 -14.14 9.09
CA SER A 364 31.79 -15.31 8.96
C SER A 364 33.20 -15.07 9.51
N THR A 365 33.61 -13.83 9.63
CA THR A 365 34.89 -13.39 10.23
C THR A 365 34.85 -13.34 11.76
N GLN A 366 33.92 -14.02 12.39
CA GLN A 366 33.74 -14.03 13.82
C GLN A 366 33.52 -12.62 14.39
N ALA A 367 32.52 -11.91 13.88
CA ALA A 367 32.15 -10.59 14.35
C ALA A 367 30.64 -10.45 14.50
N THR A 368 30.21 -9.68 15.50
CA THR A 368 28.84 -9.20 15.67
C THR A 368 28.74 -7.77 15.18
N TYR A 369 27.72 -7.45 14.37
CA TYR A 369 27.42 -6.12 13.82
C TYR A 369 26.21 -5.52 14.51
N TYR A 370 26.29 -4.24 14.85
CA TYR A 370 25.22 -3.49 15.53
C TYR A 370 25.27 -2.00 15.20
N GLY A 371 24.38 -1.56 14.29
CA GLY A 371 24.15 -0.13 14.02
C GLY A 371 25.39 0.63 13.54
N GLY A 372 26.14 0.08 12.58
CA GLY A 372 27.35 0.73 12.03
C GLY A 372 28.63 0.48 12.81
N SER A 373 28.58 -0.33 13.83
CA SER A 373 29.75 -0.78 14.61
C SER A 373 29.87 -2.30 14.56
N TYR A 374 31.05 -2.83 14.82
CA TYR A 374 31.26 -4.28 14.95
C TYR A 374 32.23 -4.61 16.07
N THR A 375 32.07 -5.80 16.63
CA THR A 375 33.03 -6.37 17.61
C THR A 375 33.46 -7.73 17.12
N SER A 376 34.73 -7.96 16.97
CA SER A 376 35.30 -9.28 16.73
C SER A 376 35.17 -10.09 18.02
N THR A 377 34.63 -11.32 17.90
CA THR A 377 34.40 -12.20 19.04
C THR A 377 34.38 -13.66 18.62
N SER A 378 35.00 -14.51 19.43
CA SER A 378 34.94 -15.97 19.27
C SER A 378 33.55 -16.55 19.53
N ASP A 379 32.62 -15.74 20.05
CA ASP A 379 31.24 -16.13 20.32
C ASP A 379 30.42 -16.33 19.03
N VAL A 380 30.86 -15.72 17.89
CA VAL A 380 30.36 -16.04 16.56
C VAL A 380 31.22 -17.17 15.98
N PRO A 381 30.65 -18.33 15.66
CA PRO A 381 31.41 -19.44 15.09
C PRO A 381 31.92 -19.12 13.69
N SER A 382 33.08 -19.67 13.30
CA SER A 382 33.54 -19.63 11.90
C SER A 382 32.58 -20.43 10.98
N TRP A 383 32.49 -20.04 9.69
CA TRP A 383 31.60 -20.67 8.73
C TRP A 383 32.40 -21.47 7.70
N SER A 384 31.80 -22.56 7.23
CA SER A 384 32.33 -23.44 6.19
C SER A 384 31.26 -23.67 5.10
N ASN A 385 31.67 -24.24 3.96
CA ASN A 385 30.73 -24.65 2.92
C ASN A 385 29.69 -25.64 3.48
N ASN A 386 28.45 -25.44 3.09
CA ASN A 386 27.26 -26.19 3.51
C ASN A 386 26.87 -26.03 4.98
N ASP A 387 27.51 -25.13 5.74
CA ASP A 387 26.98 -24.76 7.03
C ASP A 387 25.61 -24.06 6.87
N VAL A 388 24.70 -24.33 7.77
CA VAL A 388 23.39 -23.73 7.84
C VAL A 388 23.36 -22.74 9.00
N MET A 389 23.09 -21.48 8.70
CA MET A 389 22.97 -20.39 9.67
C MET A 389 21.49 -20.08 9.90
N GLY A 390 20.97 -20.44 11.06
CA GLY A 390 19.63 -20.09 11.51
C GLY A 390 19.64 -18.72 12.21
N ILE A 391 18.82 -17.80 11.75
CA ILE A 391 18.66 -16.45 12.31
C ILE A 391 17.29 -16.33 12.95
N LYS A 392 17.28 -16.20 14.27
CA LYS A 392 16.06 -16.00 15.05
C LYS A 392 15.99 -14.57 15.55
N TYR A 393 14.98 -13.83 15.09
CA TYR A 393 14.68 -12.48 15.53
C TYR A 393 13.42 -12.47 16.39
N GLU A 394 13.44 -11.79 17.52
CA GLU A 394 12.28 -11.59 18.38
C GLU A 394 12.43 -10.29 19.16
N ASN A 395 11.53 -9.33 18.93
CA ASN A 395 11.40 -8.09 19.69
C ASN A 395 12.76 -7.44 20.03
N GLY A 396 13.54 -7.11 18.99
CA GLY A 396 14.84 -6.45 19.13
C GLY A 396 16.01 -7.36 19.50
N THR A 397 15.76 -8.66 19.66
CA THR A 397 16.81 -9.65 19.98
C THR A 397 17.09 -10.52 18.77
N LEU A 398 18.37 -10.65 18.39
CA LEU A 398 18.83 -11.49 17.30
C LEU A 398 19.72 -12.61 17.85
N LYS A 399 19.45 -13.85 17.45
CA LYS A 399 20.22 -15.05 17.83
C LYS A 399 20.68 -15.80 16.59
N LEU A 400 21.90 -16.34 16.65
CA LEU A 400 22.49 -17.15 15.59
C LEU A 400 22.53 -18.63 16.02
N TYR A 401 22.09 -19.50 15.14
CA TYR A 401 22.29 -20.95 15.23
C TYR A 401 23.19 -21.40 14.10
N LYS A 402 24.22 -22.17 14.38
CA LYS A 402 25.05 -22.83 13.37
C LYS A 402 24.82 -24.34 13.45
N ASN A 403 24.32 -24.93 12.38
CA ASN A 403 24.02 -26.37 12.28
C ASN A 403 23.25 -26.87 13.53
N GLY A 404 22.24 -26.12 13.95
CA GLY A 404 21.40 -26.41 15.13
C GLY A 404 22.02 -26.05 16.49
N THR A 405 23.24 -25.55 16.53
CA THR A 405 23.89 -25.14 17.79
C THR A 405 23.76 -23.63 17.97
N LEU A 406 23.14 -23.20 19.08
CA LEU A 406 23.05 -21.79 19.44
C LEU A 406 24.45 -21.23 19.69
N ALA A 407 24.82 -20.17 18.98
CA ALA A 407 26.02 -19.40 19.23
C ALA A 407 25.92 -18.62 20.54
N THR A 408 27.06 -18.39 21.22
CA THR A 408 27.09 -17.58 22.43
C THR A 408 26.83 -16.12 22.16
N ALA A 409 27.17 -15.64 20.93
CA ALA A 409 26.91 -14.28 20.50
C ALA A 409 25.39 -14.04 20.32
N THR A 410 24.91 -13.02 20.97
CA THR A 410 23.54 -12.49 20.79
C THR A 410 23.59 -10.98 20.67
N THR A 411 22.63 -10.38 19.99
CA THR A 411 22.41 -8.92 20.05
C THR A 411 20.99 -8.64 20.48
N SER A 412 20.81 -7.77 21.46
CA SER A 412 19.51 -7.44 22.07
C SER A 412 19.15 -5.95 21.92
N SER A 413 19.83 -5.23 21.03
CA SER A 413 19.67 -3.79 20.89
C SER A 413 19.25 -3.38 19.46
N VAL A 414 18.67 -4.30 18.68
CA VAL A 414 18.08 -3.97 17.39
C VAL A 414 16.89 -3.03 17.62
N PRO A 415 16.84 -1.84 16.98
CA PRO A 415 15.74 -0.90 17.16
C PRO A 415 14.38 -1.54 16.82
N THR A 416 13.39 -1.37 17.70
CA THR A 416 12.05 -1.95 17.53
C THR A 416 11.01 -0.95 17.01
N GLY A 417 11.38 0.33 16.84
CA GLY A 417 10.50 1.39 16.35
C GLY A 417 10.25 1.38 14.85
N ASP A 418 11.02 0.61 14.09
CA ASP A 418 11.00 0.59 12.63
C ASP A 418 10.67 -0.80 12.06
N THR A 419 10.52 -0.86 10.73
CA THR A 419 10.37 -2.12 10.00
C THR A 419 11.71 -2.86 9.95
N VAL A 420 11.68 -4.18 10.14
CA VAL A 420 12.85 -5.06 10.12
C VAL A 420 12.71 -6.09 9.00
N PHE A 421 13.79 -6.28 8.23
CA PHE A 421 13.88 -7.20 7.12
C PHE A 421 14.96 -8.25 7.39
N ALA A 422 14.80 -9.48 6.92
CA ALA A 422 15.92 -10.40 6.82
C ALA A 422 16.97 -9.80 5.87
N TYR A 423 18.24 -9.87 6.23
CA TYR A 423 19.34 -9.25 5.48
C TYR A 423 20.51 -10.21 5.32
N ILE A 424 21.06 -10.22 4.11
CA ILE A 424 22.24 -11.02 3.76
C ILE A 424 23.19 -10.14 2.93
N ALA A 425 24.49 -10.21 3.24
CA ALA A 425 25.53 -9.55 2.46
C ALA A 425 26.75 -10.46 2.28
N ASN A 426 27.51 -10.21 1.20
CA ASN A 426 28.73 -10.93 0.88
C ASN A 426 29.71 -10.03 0.14
N ASP A 427 31.00 -10.12 0.42
CA ASP A 427 32.03 -9.33 -0.24
C ASP A 427 32.89 -10.13 -1.26
N ASN A 428 32.57 -11.39 -1.49
CA ASN A 428 33.37 -12.26 -2.34
C ASN A 428 32.74 -12.52 -3.71
N THR A 429 33.58 -12.55 -4.76
CA THR A 429 33.18 -12.75 -6.16
C THR A 429 32.67 -14.16 -6.48
N SER A 430 32.87 -15.14 -5.60
CA SER A 430 32.52 -16.55 -5.82
C SER A 430 31.53 -17.11 -4.81
N ALA A 431 30.99 -16.29 -3.92
CA ALA A 431 30.08 -16.77 -2.90
C ALA A 431 28.67 -17.00 -3.43
N THR A 432 28.07 -18.05 -2.93
CA THR A 432 26.67 -18.40 -3.21
C THR A 432 25.98 -18.79 -1.92
N ALA A 433 24.83 -18.22 -1.67
CA ALA A 433 24.01 -18.54 -0.50
C ALA A 433 22.56 -18.83 -0.93
N TYR A 434 21.93 -19.81 -0.29
CA TYR A 434 20.50 -20.07 -0.37
C TYR A 434 19.82 -19.59 0.90
N VAL A 435 18.65 -19.00 0.77
CA VAL A 435 17.82 -18.56 1.87
C VAL A 435 16.58 -19.45 1.95
N ARG A 436 16.26 -19.90 3.14
CA ARG A 436 15.06 -20.66 3.45
C ARG A 436 14.13 -19.82 4.33
N PHE A 437 13.14 -19.23 3.72
CA PHE A 437 12.11 -18.47 4.42
C PHE A 437 10.92 -19.31 4.86
N ASN A 438 10.76 -20.49 4.25
CA ASN A 438 9.66 -21.43 4.49
C ASN A 438 10.02 -22.46 5.55
N SER A 439 9.10 -22.76 6.45
CA SER A 439 9.29 -23.79 7.49
C SER A 439 9.52 -25.19 6.91
N ASP A 440 8.92 -25.52 5.76
CA ASP A 440 9.10 -26.81 5.07
C ASP A 440 10.55 -27.05 4.61
N ASP A 441 11.33 -25.99 4.46
CA ASP A 441 12.73 -26.06 4.02
C ASP A 441 13.74 -25.93 5.18
N TRP A 442 13.28 -25.61 6.40
CA TRP A 442 14.16 -25.47 7.56
C TRP A 442 14.71 -26.83 8.01
N THR A 443 15.89 -26.79 8.56
CA THR A 443 16.57 -27.99 9.10
C THR A 443 16.99 -27.81 10.54
N GLN A 444 16.83 -26.62 11.12
CA GLN A 444 17.26 -26.30 12.49
C GLN A 444 16.11 -25.73 13.34
N ASP A 445 14.88 -25.81 12.86
CA ASP A 445 13.66 -25.32 13.49
C ASP A 445 13.48 -25.88 14.90
N SER A 446 13.62 -27.20 15.07
CA SER A 446 13.52 -27.86 16.37
C SER A 446 14.58 -27.36 17.36
N ALA A 447 15.82 -27.15 16.94
CA ALA A 447 16.90 -26.65 17.78
C ALA A 447 16.71 -25.17 18.14
N ALA A 448 16.15 -24.39 17.21
CA ALA A 448 15.81 -22.99 17.43
C ALA A 448 14.51 -22.81 18.22
N GLY A 449 13.69 -23.83 18.33
CA GLY A 449 12.37 -23.79 18.98
C GLY A 449 11.43 -22.84 18.22
N VAL A 450 11.29 -23.06 16.93
CA VAL A 450 10.44 -22.26 16.02
C VAL A 450 9.52 -23.18 15.21
N ASP A 451 8.44 -22.60 14.71
CA ASP A 451 7.42 -23.25 13.91
C ASP A 451 6.98 -22.30 12.78
N GLU A 452 5.95 -22.67 12.01
CA GLU A 452 5.42 -21.88 10.91
C GLU A 452 4.97 -20.47 11.32
N THR A 453 4.69 -20.19 12.58
CA THR A 453 4.36 -18.84 13.06
C THR A 453 5.56 -17.89 13.05
N TRP A 454 6.75 -18.40 12.75
CA TRP A 454 7.99 -17.63 12.62
C TRP A 454 8.39 -17.39 11.16
N GLU A 455 7.63 -17.90 10.18
CA GLU A 455 7.92 -17.68 8.76
C GLU A 455 7.82 -16.20 8.38
N LEU A 456 8.65 -15.78 7.45
CA LEU A 456 8.51 -14.49 6.77
C LEU A 456 7.42 -14.62 5.69
N SER A 457 6.17 -14.61 6.12
CA SER A 457 5.00 -14.72 5.23
C SER A 457 3.98 -13.60 5.51
N SER A 458 3.15 -13.30 4.50
CA SER A 458 2.04 -12.34 4.68
C SER A 458 1.03 -12.82 5.72
N ALA A 459 0.88 -14.14 5.93
CA ALA A 459 0.01 -14.71 6.95
C ALA A 459 0.42 -14.30 8.37
N ASN A 460 1.73 -14.20 8.62
CA ASN A 460 2.29 -13.83 9.92
C ASN A 460 2.44 -12.32 10.14
N LEU A 461 2.12 -11.49 9.14
CA LEU A 461 2.00 -10.05 9.34
C LEU A 461 0.83 -9.74 10.28
N PRO A 462 0.94 -8.71 11.13
CA PRO A 462 -0.18 -8.25 11.94
C PRO A 462 -1.42 -7.99 11.10
N GLN A 463 -2.60 -8.24 11.68
CA GLN A 463 -3.85 -7.87 11.02
C GLN A 463 -3.93 -6.33 10.92
N PRO A 464 -4.10 -5.76 9.72
CA PRO A 464 -4.26 -4.33 9.57
C PRO A 464 -5.51 -3.83 10.31
N ALA A 465 -5.40 -2.68 10.95
CA ALA A 465 -6.56 -2.03 11.59
C ALA A 465 -7.62 -1.62 10.54
N ILE A 466 -7.16 -1.27 9.34
CA ILE A 466 -8.00 -0.91 8.20
C ILE A 466 -7.84 -1.98 7.12
N LEU A 467 -8.90 -2.72 6.84
CA LEU A 467 -8.93 -3.77 5.82
C LEU A 467 -9.31 -3.21 4.44
N LEU A 468 -10.18 -2.21 4.42
CA LEU A 468 -10.70 -1.55 3.23
C LEU A 468 -10.32 -0.05 3.27
N PRO A 469 -9.13 0.32 2.79
CA PRO A 469 -8.66 1.71 2.78
C PRO A 469 -9.61 2.68 2.09
N ASN A 470 -10.30 2.24 1.03
CA ASN A 470 -11.26 3.04 0.26
C ASN A 470 -12.48 3.53 1.07
N LYS A 471 -12.63 3.09 2.31
CA LYS A 471 -13.63 3.61 3.26
C LYS A 471 -13.15 4.80 4.09
N TYR A 472 -11.89 5.20 3.94
CA TYR A 472 -11.28 6.30 4.70
C TYR A 472 -10.51 7.28 3.81
N PHE A 473 -10.02 6.78 2.68
CA PHE A 473 -9.37 7.55 1.63
C PHE A 473 -9.69 6.93 0.28
N ASP A 474 -10.14 7.73 -0.69
CA ASP A 474 -10.33 7.25 -2.05
C ASP A 474 -10.16 8.38 -3.07
N THR A 475 -9.93 8.02 -4.32
CA THR A 475 -9.76 8.92 -5.47
C THR A 475 -10.85 8.66 -6.48
N LYS A 476 -11.56 9.71 -6.92
CA LYS A 476 -12.57 9.63 -7.97
C LYS A 476 -12.23 10.51 -9.16
N LEU A 477 -12.56 10.01 -10.34
CA LEU A 477 -12.50 10.76 -11.59
C LEU A 477 -13.92 11.08 -12.04
N TYR A 478 -14.13 12.32 -12.49
CA TYR A 478 -15.42 12.69 -13.09
C TYR A 478 -15.22 13.72 -14.20
N THR A 479 -16.23 13.80 -15.09
CA THR A 479 -16.30 14.85 -16.08
C THR A 479 -17.26 15.92 -15.60
N GLY A 480 -16.79 17.16 -15.53
CA GLY A 480 -17.63 18.29 -15.16
C GLY A 480 -18.77 18.47 -16.16
N ASN A 481 -19.96 18.80 -15.68
CA ASN A 481 -21.15 19.05 -16.49
C ASN A 481 -21.56 20.53 -16.55
N GLY A 482 -20.90 21.39 -15.79
CA GLY A 482 -21.18 22.83 -15.72
C GLY A 482 -22.49 23.20 -15.04
N SER A 483 -23.18 22.25 -14.41
CA SER A 483 -24.51 22.41 -13.84
C SER A 483 -24.57 21.99 -12.38
N THR A 484 -25.61 22.45 -11.66
CA THR A 484 -25.85 22.07 -10.27
C THR A 484 -26.28 20.62 -10.16
N GLY A 485 -25.88 19.95 -9.07
CA GLY A 485 -26.44 18.68 -8.64
C GLY A 485 -25.69 17.42 -9.12
N GLN A 486 -24.49 17.55 -9.69
CA GLN A 486 -23.67 16.38 -9.99
C GLN A 486 -23.05 15.82 -8.69
N THR A 487 -23.40 14.59 -8.35
CA THR A 487 -22.88 13.90 -7.16
C THR A 487 -21.72 12.99 -7.52
N ILE A 488 -20.65 13.07 -6.74
CA ILE A 488 -19.47 12.21 -6.79
C ILE A 488 -19.50 11.29 -5.58
N THR A 489 -19.61 9.98 -5.82
CA THR A 489 -19.89 8.98 -4.77
C THR A 489 -18.63 8.29 -4.29
N TYR A 490 -18.52 8.11 -2.98
CA TYR A 490 -17.51 7.36 -2.26
C TYR A 490 -18.17 6.30 -1.38
N ASP A 491 -17.38 5.43 -0.76
CA ASP A 491 -17.87 4.45 0.23
C ASP A 491 -17.91 5.03 1.66
N PHE A 492 -17.74 6.35 1.80
CA PHE A 492 -17.74 7.11 3.04
C PHE A 492 -18.21 8.55 2.81
N GLY A 493 -18.55 9.27 3.87
CA GLY A 493 -18.81 10.70 3.84
C GLY A 493 -17.50 11.50 3.93
N PRO A 494 -17.04 12.14 2.85
CA PRO A 494 -15.76 12.85 2.86
C PRO A 494 -15.83 14.11 3.71
N ASP A 495 -14.76 14.36 4.46
CA ASP A 495 -14.59 15.58 5.27
C ASP A 495 -13.62 16.57 4.66
N TRP A 496 -12.68 16.08 3.89
CA TRP A 496 -11.76 16.89 3.12
C TRP A 496 -11.68 16.36 1.69
N VAL A 497 -11.93 17.24 0.72
CA VAL A 497 -11.83 16.93 -0.71
C VAL A 497 -10.83 17.88 -1.34
N TRP A 498 -9.79 17.31 -1.96
CA TRP A 498 -8.81 18.02 -2.76
C TRP A 498 -9.08 17.71 -4.23
N MET A 499 -9.33 18.74 -5.05
CA MET A 499 -9.74 18.60 -6.45
C MET A 499 -8.79 19.31 -7.39
N LYS A 500 -8.63 18.73 -8.59
CA LYS A 500 -7.85 19.34 -9.68
C LYS A 500 -8.49 19.08 -11.03
N ASN A 501 -8.66 20.17 -11.81
CA ASN A 501 -8.96 20.05 -13.23
C ASN A 501 -7.71 19.55 -13.96
N ARG A 502 -7.78 18.35 -14.54
CA ARG A 502 -6.67 17.66 -15.21
C ARG A 502 -6.40 18.21 -16.60
N THR A 503 -7.41 18.75 -17.28
CA THR A 503 -7.36 19.22 -18.67
C THR A 503 -7.19 20.72 -18.79
N GLY A 504 -7.35 21.49 -17.70
CA GLY A 504 -7.24 22.94 -17.67
C GLY A 504 -6.20 23.45 -16.67
N SER A 505 -5.55 24.56 -16.99
CA SER A 505 -4.63 25.28 -16.10
C SER A 505 -5.40 26.10 -15.08
N ASN A 506 -6.14 25.43 -14.22
CA ASN A 506 -6.95 26.01 -13.15
C ASN A 506 -6.30 25.74 -11.79
N ASN A 507 -6.49 26.64 -10.84
CA ASN A 507 -6.04 26.41 -9.47
C ASN A 507 -6.67 25.13 -8.90
N GLN A 508 -6.00 24.53 -7.93
CA GLN A 508 -6.53 23.39 -7.20
C GLN A 508 -7.52 23.88 -6.13
N ALA A 509 -8.43 23.06 -5.69
CA ALA A 509 -9.37 23.38 -4.63
C ALA A 509 -9.30 22.37 -3.50
N ALA A 510 -9.21 22.83 -2.27
CA ALA A 510 -9.33 22.04 -1.05
C ALA A 510 -10.50 22.55 -0.22
N VAL A 511 -11.54 21.74 -0.08
CA VAL A 511 -12.78 22.08 0.65
C VAL A 511 -12.98 21.07 1.77
N ASN A 512 -13.47 21.52 2.93
CA ASN A 512 -13.65 20.64 4.08
C ASN A 512 -14.91 20.97 4.90
N THR A 513 -15.35 20.02 5.70
CA THR A 513 -16.57 20.13 6.51
C THR A 513 -16.42 21.05 7.72
N VAL A 514 -15.21 21.22 8.27
CA VAL A 514 -14.99 21.98 9.52
C VAL A 514 -15.11 23.49 9.30
N ILE A 515 -14.73 24.01 8.13
CA ILE A 515 -14.96 25.42 7.78
C ILE A 515 -16.19 25.60 6.90
N GLY A 516 -16.79 24.48 6.47
CA GLY A 516 -18.02 24.45 5.69
C GLY A 516 -17.79 24.49 4.16
N ARG A 517 -18.72 23.91 3.42
CA ARG A 517 -18.66 23.72 1.95
C ARG A 517 -18.46 25.01 1.14
N ALA A 518 -18.95 26.12 1.65
CA ALA A 518 -18.88 27.40 0.93
C ALA A 518 -17.49 28.03 0.97
N LYS A 519 -16.59 27.49 1.78
CA LYS A 519 -15.24 27.97 1.98
C LYS A 519 -14.24 26.95 1.49
N GLY A 520 -13.26 27.43 0.73
CA GLY A 520 -12.23 26.55 0.23
C GLY A 520 -10.89 27.26 0.11
N LEU A 521 -9.86 26.48 -0.13
CA LEU A 521 -8.48 26.90 -0.16
C LEU A 521 -7.85 26.47 -1.47
N TYR A 522 -6.81 27.20 -1.91
CA TYR A 522 -6.04 26.85 -3.08
C TYR A 522 -4.70 26.25 -2.64
N PRO A 523 -4.48 24.92 -2.79
CA PRO A 523 -3.21 24.28 -2.41
C PRO A 523 -1.99 24.80 -3.18
N ASP A 524 -2.18 25.20 -4.43
CA ASP A 524 -1.14 25.59 -5.38
C ASP A 524 -0.70 27.07 -5.27
N ILE A 525 -1.40 27.88 -4.48
CA ILE A 525 -1.07 29.30 -4.29
C ILE A 525 -1.23 29.74 -2.84
N ASN A 526 -0.69 30.91 -2.54
CA ASN A 526 -0.70 31.48 -1.19
C ASN A 526 -1.99 32.30 -0.85
N SER A 527 -2.97 32.38 -1.73
CA SER A 527 -4.17 33.19 -1.52
C SER A 527 -4.94 32.84 -0.25
N ALA A 528 -5.67 33.81 0.28
CA ALA A 528 -6.65 33.60 1.34
C ALA A 528 -7.75 32.62 0.90
N GLU A 529 -8.59 32.17 1.85
CA GLU A 529 -9.75 31.33 1.56
C GLU A 529 -10.69 32.01 0.55
N PHE A 530 -11.27 31.22 -0.33
CA PHE A 530 -12.35 31.69 -1.19
C PHE A 530 -13.71 31.36 -0.61
N ASN A 531 -14.72 32.10 -1.04
CA ASN A 531 -16.12 31.86 -0.67
C ASN A 531 -16.94 31.60 -1.93
N SER A 532 -17.63 30.48 -1.97
CA SER A 532 -18.52 30.12 -3.07
C SER A 532 -19.97 30.43 -2.69
N SER A 533 -20.73 30.90 -3.68
CA SER A 533 -22.16 31.16 -3.53
C SER A 533 -22.94 29.85 -3.29
N ALA A 534 -24.16 29.98 -2.79
CA ALA A 534 -25.03 28.83 -2.58
C ALA A 534 -25.28 28.03 -3.90
N GLY A 535 -25.10 26.73 -3.86
CA GLY A 535 -25.28 25.86 -5.05
C GLY A 535 -24.12 25.87 -6.05
N ARG A 536 -23.00 26.53 -5.73
CA ARG A 536 -21.82 26.61 -6.60
C ARG A 536 -20.63 25.81 -6.07
N ASP A 537 -19.67 25.49 -6.95
CA ASP A 537 -18.48 24.69 -6.66
C ASP A 537 -18.87 23.41 -5.88
N VAL A 538 -18.38 23.20 -4.64
CA VAL A 538 -18.91 22.14 -3.78
C VAL A 538 -20.22 22.64 -3.14
N SER A 539 -21.34 22.09 -3.57
CA SER A 539 -22.67 22.52 -3.12
C SER A 539 -23.18 21.77 -1.89
N ALA A 540 -22.70 20.54 -1.64
CA ALA A 540 -23.02 19.75 -0.47
C ALA A 540 -21.95 18.67 -0.20
N PHE A 541 -21.74 18.34 1.08
CA PHE A 541 -21.18 17.06 1.51
C PHE A 541 -22.34 16.13 1.85
N THR A 542 -22.21 14.85 1.54
CA THR A 542 -23.23 13.82 1.79
C THR A 542 -22.60 12.66 2.58
N SER A 543 -23.42 11.77 3.13
CA SER A 543 -22.93 10.60 3.88
C SER A 543 -22.11 9.61 3.04
N ASN A 544 -22.13 9.76 1.72
CA ASN A 544 -21.39 8.87 0.80
C ASN A 544 -20.78 9.65 -0.39
N GLY A 545 -20.40 10.90 -0.20
CA GLY A 545 -19.79 11.70 -1.25
C GLY A 545 -19.95 13.19 -1.10
N PHE A 546 -19.86 13.89 -2.23
CA PHE A 546 -20.13 15.32 -2.30
C PHE A 546 -20.82 15.67 -3.63
N THR A 547 -21.50 16.81 -3.64
CA THR A 547 -22.19 17.32 -4.82
C THR A 547 -21.50 18.59 -5.31
N VAL A 548 -21.29 18.72 -6.62
CA VAL A 548 -20.79 19.94 -7.25
C VAL A 548 -21.90 20.70 -7.95
N GLY A 549 -21.77 22.02 -7.90
CA GLY A 549 -22.65 22.98 -8.54
C GLY A 549 -22.02 23.63 -9.76
N GLU A 550 -22.62 24.72 -10.23
CA GLU A 550 -22.01 25.53 -11.28
C GLU A 550 -20.65 26.06 -10.83
N PRO A 551 -19.64 26.07 -11.69
CA PRO A 551 -18.33 26.58 -11.33
C PRO A 551 -18.35 28.09 -11.10
N GLU A 552 -17.75 28.56 -10.01
CA GLU A 552 -17.65 29.97 -9.66
C GLU A 552 -16.20 30.42 -9.45
N GLN A 553 -15.41 29.56 -8.80
CA GLN A 553 -14.04 29.89 -8.40
C GLN A 553 -12.99 29.51 -9.47
N ALA A 554 -11.79 30.05 -9.31
CA ALA A 554 -10.67 29.82 -10.24
C ALA A 554 -10.22 28.35 -10.36
N SER A 555 -10.66 27.48 -9.45
CA SER A 555 -10.40 26.04 -9.47
C SER A 555 -11.18 25.28 -10.53
N SER A 556 -12.32 25.83 -10.98
CA SER A 556 -13.15 25.26 -12.06
C SER A 556 -13.47 23.77 -11.84
N THR A 557 -13.94 23.45 -10.65
CA THR A 557 -14.18 22.07 -10.20
C THR A 557 -15.31 21.34 -10.92
N ASN A 558 -16.13 22.05 -11.71
CA ASN A 558 -17.23 21.46 -12.49
C ASN A 558 -17.38 22.08 -13.88
N ASN A 559 -16.33 22.61 -14.50
CA ASN A 559 -16.41 23.12 -15.87
C ASN A 559 -16.87 22.04 -16.85
N ASN A 560 -17.85 22.36 -17.69
CA ASN A 560 -18.44 21.44 -18.66
C ASN A 560 -17.36 20.81 -19.57
N GLY A 561 -17.33 19.48 -19.63
CA GLY A 561 -16.38 18.71 -20.44
C GLY A 561 -14.96 18.56 -19.84
N SER A 562 -14.64 19.23 -18.73
CA SER A 562 -13.35 19.09 -18.06
C SER A 562 -13.23 17.75 -17.33
N SER A 563 -12.06 17.12 -17.40
CA SER A 563 -11.75 15.93 -16.61
C SER A 563 -11.19 16.37 -15.25
N ILE A 564 -11.83 15.93 -14.18
CA ILE A 564 -11.48 16.30 -12.81
C ILE A 564 -11.02 15.05 -12.05
N VAL A 565 -10.04 15.22 -11.19
CA VAL A 565 -9.69 14.24 -10.12
C VAL A 565 -10.04 14.85 -8.78
N ALA A 566 -10.60 14.03 -7.90
CA ALA A 566 -10.89 14.39 -6.52
C ALA A 566 -10.35 13.31 -5.56
N TRP A 567 -9.43 13.72 -4.69
CA TRP A 567 -8.94 12.93 -3.58
C TRP A 567 -9.73 13.31 -2.33
N ALA A 568 -10.20 12.31 -1.58
CA ALA A 568 -11.08 12.53 -0.44
C ALA A 568 -10.64 11.75 0.79
N TRP A 569 -10.72 12.40 1.95
CA TRP A 569 -10.39 11.83 3.26
C TRP A 569 -11.57 11.92 4.21
N ASP A 570 -11.73 10.89 5.04
CA ASP A 570 -12.69 10.80 6.13
C ASP A 570 -12.01 11.23 7.45
N ALA A 571 -12.52 12.30 8.06
CA ALA A 571 -12.13 12.73 9.40
C ALA A 571 -13.09 12.22 10.50
N GLY A 572 -13.85 11.17 10.21
CA GLY A 572 -14.73 10.47 11.15
C GLY A 572 -16.13 11.03 11.25
N GLU A 573 -16.97 10.29 11.95
CA GLU A 573 -18.33 10.73 12.24
C GLU A 573 -18.34 11.81 13.33
N THR A 574 -19.44 12.56 13.42
CA THR A 574 -19.63 13.56 14.49
C THR A 574 -20.17 12.86 15.73
N ASP A 575 -19.31 12.10 16.41
CA ASP A 575 -19.73 11.27 17.55
C ASP A 575 -20.05 12.06 18.82
N GLY A 576 -19.58 13.30 18.86
CA GLY A 576 -19.69 14.11 20.07
C GLY A 576 -18.52 13.89 21.03
N LYS A 577 -18.58 14.54 22.17
CA LYS A 577 -17.50 14.55 23.17
C LYS A 577 -18.07 14.62 24.58
N THR A 578 -17.35 14.05 25.54
CA THR A 578 -17.61 14.26 26.96
C THR A 578 -16.68 15.35 27.49
N TYR A 579 -17.25 16.39 28.08
CA TYR A 579 -16.56 17.51 28.72
C TYR A 579 -16.61 17.40 30.22
N THR A 580 -15.49 17.63 30.88
CA THR A 580 -15.42 17.82 32.33
C THR A 580 -15.57 19.31 32.64
N VAL A 581 -16.71 19.69 33.25
CA VAL A 581 -17.02 21.07 33.61
C VAL A 581 -16.61 21.33 35.06
N THR A 582 -15.75 22.29 35.25
CA THR A 582 -15.37 22.77 36.60
C THR A 582 -15.87 24.21 36.81
N VAL A 583 -15.86 24.67 38.04
CA VAL A 583 -16.23 26.02 38.41
C VAL A 583 -15.06 26.71 39.05
N VAL A 584 -14.80 27.93 38.62
CA VAL A 584 -13.72 28.79 39.13
C VAL A 584 -14.27 30.16 39.46
N ASP A 585 -13.73 30.79 40.53
CA ASP A 585 -14.05 32.19 40.85
C ASP A 585 -13.17 33.12 40.00
N SER A 586 -13.83 33.94 39.20
CA SER A 586 -13.19 34.95 38.33
C SER A 586 -14.08 36.15 38.19
N GLY A 587 -14.22 36.92 39.31
CA GLY A 587 -15.20 37.98 39.42
C GLY A 587 -16.65 37.46 39.50
N GLY A 588 -16.82 36.31 40.17
CA GLY A 588 -17.98 35.43 40.25
C GLY A 588 -17.71 34.05 39.62
N ASN A 589 -18.53 33.09 40.00
CA ASN A 589 -18.41 31.71 39.53
C ASN A 589 -18.54 31.62 38.00
N LYS A 590 -17.62 30.94 37.36
CA LYS A 590 -17.59 30.71 35.91
C LYS A 590 -17.34 29.22 35.60
N TYR A 591 -17.98 28.72 34.57
CA TYR A 591 -17.69 27.40 34.06
C TYR A 591 -16.38 27.37 33.26
N ARG A 592 -15.65 26.29 33.42
CA ARG A 592 -14.42 25.96 32.71
C ARG A 592 -14.45 24.50 32.23
N PHE A 593 -13.96 24.24 31.02
CA PHE A 593 -14.02 22.94 30.38
C PHE A 593 -12.63 22.26 30.32
N ASP A 594 -12.57 20.98 30.68
CA ASP A 594 -11.39 20.10 30.57
C ASP A 594 -10.10 20.71 31.15
N GLY A 595 -10.20 21.59 32.13
CA GLY A 595 -9.07 22.31 32.73
C GLY A 595 -8.50 23.47 31.89
N PHE A 596 -9.13 23.82 30.77
CA PHE A 596 -8.69 24.94 29.93
C PHE A 596 -8.65 26.29 30.69
N ALA A 597 -7.63 27.10 30.38
CA ALA A 597 -7.36 28.28 31.21
C ALA A 597 -8.44 29.39 31.16
N ALA A 598 -9.13 29.53 30.03
CA ALA A 598 -10.19 30.56 29.87
C ALA A 598 -11.53 30.09 30.43
N ASN A 599 -12.32 31.06 30.85
CA ASN A 599 -13.60 30.85 31.53
C ASN A 599 -14.75 31.20 30.60
N ALA A 600 -15.89 30.52 30.74
CA ALA A 600 -17.12 30.77 30.01
C ALA A 600 -16.94 30.93 28.49
N VAL A 601 -16.11 30.08 27.92
CA VAL A 601 -15.74 30.11 26.49
C VAL A 601 -16.92 29.80 25.60
N THR A 602 -16.91 30.27 24.36
CA THR A 602 -17.86 29.85 23.35
C THR A 602 -17.53 28.42 22.90
N LEU A 603 -18.53 27.53 22.95
CA LEU A 603 -18.41 26.16 22.46
C LEU A 603 -18.83 26.06 20.99
N ASP A 604 -18.13 25.28 20.21
CA ASP A 604 -18.60 24.77 18.91
C ASP A 604 -19.09 23.32 19.10
N LEU A 605 -20.37 23.07 18.82
CA LEU A 605 -21.01 21.76 18.84
C LEU A 605 -21.64 21.49 17.46
N ALA A 606 -21.30 20.39 16.85
CA ALA A 606 -21.82 20.05 15.53
C ALA A 606 -23.25 19.50 15.61
N GLU A 607 -24.09 19.83 14.63
CA GLU A 607 -25.37 19.18 14.42
C GLU A 607 -25.23 17.66 14.27
N GLY A 608 -26.13 16.89 14.90
CA GLY A 608 -26.10 15.44 14.97
C GLY A 608 -25.17 14.87 16.04
N GLY A 609 -24.20 15.63 16.56
CA GLY A 609 -23.28 15.20 17.59
C GLY A 609 -23.91 15.02 18.96
N THR A 610 -23.39 14.03 19.73
CA THR A 610 -23.83 13.74 21.11
C THR A 610 -22.77 14.24 22.09
N TYR A 611 -23.11 15.22 22.91
CA TYR A 611 -22.20 15.83 23.86
C TYR A 611 -22.68 15.62 25.29
N ILE A 612 -21.77 15.19 26.16
CA ILE A 612 -22.01 14.97 27.59
C ILE A 612 -21.19 15.99 28.38
N PHE A 613 -21.84 16.63 29.33
CA PHE A 613 -21.22 17.60 30.23
C PHE A 613 -21.31 17.06 31.65
N ASN A 614 -20.17 16.75 32.26
CA ASN A 614 -20.05 16.34 33.64
C ASN A 614 -19.71 17.57 34.49
N TYR A 615 -20.58 17.95 35.44
CA TYR A 615 -20.53 19.19 36.20
C TYR A 615 -20.67 18.98 37.71
N PRO A 616 -20.19 19.90 38.58
CA PRO A 616 -20.38 19.81 40.01
C PRO A 616 -21.87 19.98 40.38
N SER A 617 -22.38 19.12 41.27
CA SER A 617 -23.81 19.08 41.67
C SER A 617 -24.34 20.44 42.19
N ALA A 618 -23.48 21.27 42.80
CA ALA A 618 -23.82 22.62 43.29
C ALA A 618 -24.09 23.65 42.15
N HIS A 619 -23.73 23.29 40.91
CA HIS A 619 -23.83 24.17 39.73
C HIS A 619 -24.41 23.38 38.53
N PRO A 620 -25.72 23.11 38.52
CA PRO A 620 -26.35 22.32 37.44
C PRO A 620 -26.23 23.05 36.10
N PHE A 621 -25.67 22.36 35.10
CA PHE A 621 -25.41 22.84 33.77
C PHE A 621 -26.59 22.55 32.83
N ARG A 622 -27.16 23.58 32.18
CA ARG A 622 -28.31 23.47 31.27
C ARG A 622 -28.10 24.38 30.05
N PHE A 623 -29.00 24.21 29.08
CA PHE A 623 -29.02 24.94 27.82
C PHE A 623 -30.22 25.87 27.71
N SER A 624 -30.06 26.97 26.96
CA SER A 624 -31.13 27.94 26.66
C SER A 624 -30.87 28.61 25.30
N THR A 625 -31.89 29.14 24.68
CA THR A 625 -31.76 30.04 23.52
C THR A 625 -31.50 31.49 23.94
N THR A 626 -31.57 31.79 25.25
CA THR A 626 -31.33 33.14 25.83
C THR A 626 -30.04 33.12 26.63
N SER A 627 -29.22 34.16 26.49
CA SER A 627 -28.00 34.32 27.27
C SER A 627 -28.33 34.29 28.76
N ASP A 628 -27.52 33.53 29.54
CA ASP A 628 -27.72 33.30 30.99
C ASP A 628 -29.06 32.59 31.33
N GLY A 629 -29.73 31.96 30.33
CA GLY A 629 -30.92 31.13 30.51
C GLY A 629 -32.05 31.75 31.24
N THR A 630 -32.52 31.08 32.30
CA THR A 630 -33.63 31.56 33.16
C THR A 630 -33.32 32.86 33.92
N HIS A 631 -32.07 33.15 34.22
CA HIS A 631 -31.63 34.42 34.83
C HIS A 631 -31.71 35.59 33.86
N GLY A 632 -31.54 35.30 32.53
CA GLY A 632 -31.75 36.25 31.45
C GLY A 632 -33.19 36.41 30.99
N GLY A 633 -34.17 35.81 31.70
CA GLY A 633 -35.58 35.81 31.34
C GLY A 633 -35.99 34.81 30.27
N GLY A 634 -35.10 33.85 29.89
CA GLY A 634 -35.38 32.75 28.97
C GLY A 634 -35.90 31.52 29.64
N SER A 635 -36.05 30.45 28.84
CA SER A 635 -36.45 29.11 29.29
C SER A 635 -35.32 28.11 28.99
N GLU A 636 -35.35 26.98 29.71
CA GLU A 636 -34.45 25.87 29.43
C GLU A 636 -34.75 25.28 28.03
N TYR A 637 -33.72 25.06 27.23
CA TYR A 637 -33.79 24.33 25.95
C TYR A 637 -33.69 22.84 26.20
N THR A 638 -34.70 22.08 25.76
CA THR A 638 -34.85 20.66 26.05
C THR A 638 -34.80 19.76 24.84
N THR A 639 -34.80 20.30 23.61
CA THR A 639 -34.71 19.50 22.37
C THR A 639 -33.41 18.76 22.29
N GLY A 640 -33.45 17.42 22.23
CA GLY A 640 -32.28 16.56 22.23
C GLY A 640 -31.51 16.48 23.54
N VAL A 641 -32.01 17.12 24.62
CA VAL A 641 -31.37 17.17 25.94
C VAL A 641 -31.90 16.06 26.84
N THR A 642 -30.99 15.36 27.50
CA THR A 642 -31.28 14.33 28.51
C THR A 642 -30.42 14.59 29.75
N VAL A 643 -31.06 14.74 30.90
CA VAL A 643 -30.36 14.81 32.20
C VAL A 643 -30.04 13.40 32.63
N LEU A 644 -28.74 13.01 32.56
CA LEU A 644 -28.27 11.65 32.86
C LEU A 644 -28.19 11.40 34.39
N SER A 645 -27.80 12.44 35.13
CA SER A 645 -27.72 12.40 36.61
C SER A 645 -27.75 13.81 37.20
N SER A 646 -27.63 13.95 38.51
CA SER A 646 -27.49 15.25 39.19
C SER A 646 -26.20 15.99 38.84
N THR A 647 -25.26 15.32 38.19
CA THR A 647 -23.93 15.85 37.79
C THR A 647 -23.59 15.66 36.32
N SER A 648 -24.54 15.24 35.48
CA SER A 648 -24.29 14.97 34.06
C SER A 648 -25.53 15.27 33.22
N VAL A 649 -25.33 15.95 32.11
CA VAL A 649 -26.33 16.23 31.08
C VAL A 649 -25.79 15.93 29.70
N GLN A 650 -26.64 15.37 28.86
CA GLN A 650 -26.34 15.09 27.45
C GLN A 650 -27.17 15.99 26.56
N ILE A 651 -26.60 16.40 25.44
CA ILE A 651 -27.35 17.01 24.33
C ILE A 651 -26.98 16.27 23.05
N VAL A 652 -27.98 15.82 22.28
CA VAL A 652 -27.84 15.47 20.86
C VAL A 652 -28.27 16.72 20.08
N VAL A 653 -27.34 17.38 19.42
CA VAL A 653 -27.61 18.66 18.76
C VAL A 653 -28.53 18.42 17.57
N ALA A 654 -29.74 18.98 17.62
CA ALA A 654 -30.72 18.82 16.57
C ALA A 654 -30.26 19.48 15.25
N ALA A 655 -30.73 18.98 14.12
CA ALA A 655 -30.58 19.64 12.83
C ALA A 655 -31.22 21.05 12.87
N SER A 656 -30.49 22.05 12.40
CA SER A 656 -30.92 23.47 12.46
C SER A 656 -31.19 23.96 13.87
N ALA A 657 -30.48 23.46 14.88
CA ALA A 657 -30.56 23.97 16.25
C ALA A 657 -30.25 25.46 16.27
N PRO A 658 -31.03 26.26 17.06
CA PRO A 658 -30.77 27.69 17.16
C PRO A 658 -29.46 27.96 17.90
N GLN A 659 -29.00 29.21 17.90
CA GLN A 659 -27.94 29.67 18.79
C GLN A 659 -28.31 29.29 20.23
N LEU A 660 -27.45 28.53 20.91
CA LEU A 660 -27.65 28.13 22.29
C LEU A 660 -26.66 28.85 23.22
N TYR A 661 -27.00 28.81 24.50
CA TYR A 661 -26.18 29.24 25.61
C TYR A 661 -26.21 28.17 26.69
N TYR A 662 -25.09 27.92 27.32
CA TYR A 662 -25.06 27.10 28.53
C TYR A 662 -25.10 28.01 29.76
N PHE A 663 -25.76 27.56 30.81
CA PHE A 663 -25.95 28.35 32.03
C PHE A 663 -26.07 27.44 33.27
N CYS A 664 -25.93 28.03 34.46
CA CYS A 664 -26.21 27.37 35.72
C CYS A 664 -27.65 27.71 36.16
N THR A 665 -28.45 26.72 36.54
CA THR A 665 -29.82 26.94 36.96
C THR A 665 -29.95 27.67 38.33
N ILE A 666 -28.86 27.71 39.11
CA ILE A 666 -28.85 28.29 40.47
C ILE A 666 -28.20 29.70 40.49
N HIS A 667 -27.16 29.90 39.71
CA HIS A 667 -26.35 31.12 39.77
C HIS A 667 -26.27 31.79 38.38
N SER A 668 -26.45 33.10 38.32
CA SER A 668 -26.34 33.88 37.09
C SER A 668 -24.90 34.13 36.67
N GLY A 669 -24.71 34.39 35.38
CA GLY A 669 -23.44 34.84 34.79
C GLY A 669 -22.35 33.80 34.76
N MET A 670 -22.64 32.49 34.92
CA MET A 670 -21.62 31.42 34.89
C MET A 670 -21.28 30.90 33.48
N GLY A 671 -22.21 31.04 32.54
CA GLY A 671 -22.17 30.40 31.25
C GLY A 671 -21.62 31.23 30.10
N GLY A 672 -21.73 30.68 28.91
CA GLY A 672 -21.29 31.24 27.63
C GLY A 672 -22.12 30.76 26.44
N ALA A 673 -21.74 31.16 25.24
CA ALA A 673 -22.44 30.81 24.02
C ALA A 673 -22.09 29.38 23.53
N ILE A 674 -23.00 28.80 22.75
CA ILE A 674 -22.76 27.56 22.00
C ILE A 674 -23.11 27.81 20.53
N ASN A 675 -22.17 27.70 19.65
CA ASN A 675 -22.43 27.66 18.22
C ASN A 675 -22.90 26.25 17.84
N THR A 676 -24.16 26.16 17.43
CA THR A 676 -24.77 24.96 16.87
C THR A 676 -24.90 25.20 15.36
N ASN A 677 -23.99 24.72 14.57
CA ASN A 677 -24.00 24.99 13.14
C ASN A 677 -23.73 23.71 12.33
N SER A 678 -24.03 23.78 11.06
CA SER A 678 -23.80 22.69 10.12
C SER A 678 -22.32 22.43 9.77
N THR A 679 -21.40 23.16 10.40
CA THR A 679 -19.97 22.83 10.30
C THR A 679 -19.67 21.68 11.25
N LEU A 680 -19.00 20.64 10.71
CA LEU A 680 -18.80 19.38 11.43
C LEU A 680 -17.52 19.42 12.27
N GLY A 681 -17.53 20.22 13.34
CA GLY A 681 -16.38 20.29 14.24
C GLY A 681 -16.80 20.58 15.68
N SER A 682 -16.10 20.00 16.62
CA SER A 682 -16.34 20.12 18.06
C SER A 682 -15.21 20.86 18.77
N SER A 683 -15.52 21.65 19.77
CA SER A 683 -14.53 22.30 20.63
C SER A 683 -13.60 21.29 21.27
N ASN A 684 -12.31 21.58 21.23
CA ASN A 684 -11.25 20.81 21.90
C ASN A 684 -10.40 21.75 22.74
N PHE A 685 -10.04 21.31 23.95
CA PHE A 685 -9.36 22.09 24.98
C PHE A 685 -7.96 21.55 25.31
N ASP A 686 -7.46 20.58 24.56
CA ASP A 686 -6.08 20.16 24.65
C ASP A 686 -5.18 21.29 24.12
N GLY A 687 -4.17 21.67 24.89
CA GLY A 687 -3.30 22.77 24.54
C GLY A 687 -3.73 24.13 25.12
N ALA A 688 -2.96 25.17 24.81
CA ALA A 688 -3.17 26.51 25.31
C ALA A 688 -4.19 27.31 24.49
N SER A 689 -4.47 26.93 23.26
CA SER A 689 -5.48 27.52 22.39
C SER A 689 -6.65 26.58 22.22
N GLN A 690 -7.88 27.07 22.38
CA GLN A 690 -9.07 26.31 22.00
C GLN A 690 -9.07 26.04 20.50
N THR A 691 -9.39 24.82 20.11
CA THR A 691 -9.56 24.43 18.71
C THR A 691 -10.96 23.92 18.44
N THR A 692 -11.37 23.95 17.17
CA THR A 692 -12.55 23.21 16.68
C THR A 692 -12.05 22.16 15.73
N LEU A 693 -12.31 20.90 16.04
CA LEU A 693 -11.75 19.80 15.23
C LEU A 693 -12.79 18.73 14.92
N LYS A 694 -12.49 18.00 13.84
CA LYS A 694 -13.07 16.69 13.50
C LYS A 694 -11.92 15.71 13.33
N VAL A 695 -12.04 14.49 13.89
CA VAL A 695 -10.94 13.54 13.95
C VAL A 695 -11.41 12.10 13.75
N ASN A 696 -10.70 11.38 12.90
CA ASN A 696 -10.79 9.93 12.74
C ASN A 696 -9.50 9.29 13.29
N THR A 697 -9.56 8.80 14.53
CA THR A 697 -8.40 8.15 15.16
C THR A 697 -8.04 6.80 14.52
N THR A 698 -9.01 6.13 13.88
CA THR A 698 -8.78 4.89 13.12
C THR A 698 -7.99 5.16 11.84
N ALA A 699 -8.37 6.20 11.08
CA ALA A 699 -7.69 6.62 9.86
C ALA A 699 -6.44 7.48 10.13
N GLY A 700 -6.25 7.93 11.38
CA GLY A 700 -5.12 8.77 11.75
C GLY A 700 -5.18 10.17 11.13
N PHE A 701 -6.38 10.75 10.95
CA PHE A 701 -6.58 12.04 10.29
C PHE A 701 -7.41 12.99 11.13
N SER A 702 -7.00 14.26 11.20
CA SER A 702 -7.69 15.31 11.90
C SER A 702 -7.70 16.61 11.10
N ILE A 703 -8.83 17.31 11.11
CA ILE A 703 -9.01 18.67 10.58
C ILE A 703 -9.19 19.62 11.76
N VAL A 704 -8.30 20.59 11.92
CA VAL A 704 -8.23 21.45 13.09
C VAL A 704 -8.35 22.92 12.69
N LYS A 705 -9.39 23.60 13.13
CA LYS A 705 -9.59 25.06 13.01
C LYS A 705 -9.16 25.72 14.31
N TYR A 706 -8.38 26.79 14.24
CA TYR A 706 -7.94 27.55 15.42
C TYR A 706 -7.61 29.01 15.07
N SER A 707 -7.54 29.84 16.11
CA SER A 707 -7.04 31.20 15.97
C SER A 707 -5.68 31.35 16.66
N GLY A 708 -4.76 32.05 16.02
CA GLY A 708 -3.40 32.27 16.52
C GLY A 708 -3.37 33.29 17.68
N SER A 709 -2.53 33.02 18.66
CA SER A 709 -2.28 33.94 19.77
C SER A 709 -1.10 34.89 19.51
N GLY A 710 -0.21 34.54 18.58
CA GLY A 710 1.03 35.30 18.33
C GLY A 710 2.06 35.20 19.44
N SER A 711 1.94 34.19 20.31
CA SER A 711 2.82 34.03 21.48
C SER A 711 3.36 32.61 21.56
N GLU A 712 4.68 32.44 21.65
CA GLU A 712 5.31 31.13 21.81
C GLU A 712 4.85 30.40 23.08
N SER A 713 4.61 31.12 24.16
CA SER A 713 4.18 30.52 25.43
C SER A 713 2.76 29.94 25.40
N THR A 714 1.95 30.30 24.40
CA THR A 714 0.57 29.83 24.21
C THR A 714 0.35 29.17 22.85
N GLY A 715 1.43 28.78 22.17
CA GLY A 715 1.41 28.24 20.83
C GLY A 715 1.12 26.75 20.78
N THR A 716 0.22 26.21 21.59
CA THR A 716 -0.15 24.77 21.49
C THR A 716 -1.60 24.61 21.10
N ILE A 717 -1.85 23.72 20.12
CA ILE A 717 -3.19 23.38 19.63
C ILE A 717 -3.43 21.87 19.79
N GLY A 718 -4.63 21.51 20.28
CA GLY A 718 -5.06 20.11 20.35
C GLY A 718 -5.45 19.57 18.98
N HIS A 719 -5.04 18.34 18.67
CA HIS A 719 -5.33 17.70 17.39
C HIS A 719 -6.23 16.45 17.50
N GLY A 720 -6.51 15.97 18.71
CA GLY A 720 -7.45 14.88 18.97
C GLY A 720 -7.05 13.46 18.52
N LEU A 721 -5.89 13.28 17.89
CA LEU A 721 -5.48 11.96 17.35
C LEU A 721 -5.15 10.91 18.43
N GLY A 722 -4.75 11.34 19.64
CA GLY A 722 -4.32 10.42 20.71
C GLY A 722 -2.94 9.79 20.52
N VAL A 723 -2.30 10.02 19.38
CA VAL A 723 -0.96 9.55 19.01
C VAL A 723 -0.17 10.67 18.36
N VAL A 724 1.16 10.58 18.36
CA VAL A 724 2.05 11.61 17.81
C VAL A 724 1.83 11.75 16.29
N PRO A 725 1.48 12.96 15.79
CA PRO A 725 1.38 13.22 14.36
C PRO A 725 2.73 13.03 13.64
N LYS A 726 2.66 12.61 12.38
CA LYS A 726 3.82 12.39 11.51
C LYS A 726 3.93 13.43 10.41
N ALA A 727 2.79 14.02 10.00
CA ALA A 727 2.74 15.02 8.94
C ALA A 727 1.58 15.99 9.18
N ALA A 728 1.71 17.23 8.72
CA ALA A 728 0.63 18.21 8.78
C ALA A 728 0.78 19.29 7.71
N PHE A 729 -0.37 19.76 7.19
CA PHE A 729 -0.48 20.93 6.31
C PHE A 729 -1.20 22.04 7.06
N PHE A 730 -0.61 23.23 7.16
CA PHE A 730 -1.18 24.40 7.83
C PHE A 730 -1.46 25.50 6.82
N LYS A 731 -2.60 26.17 6.97
CA LYS A 731 -2.96 27.31 6.12
C LYS A 731 -3.63 28.43 6.91
N ARG A 732 -3.13 29.64 6.74
CA ARG A 732 -3.79 30.87 7.14
C ARG A 732 -4.97 31.14 6.20
N ARG A 733 -6.14 31.46 6.77
CA ARG A 733 -7.42 31.51 6.03
C ARG A 733 -7.76 32.93 5.56
N GLU A 734 -7.63 33.93 6.40
CA GLU A 734 -8.12 35.27 6.17
C GLU A 734 -7.17 36.16 5.33
N SER A 735 -5.95 35.73 5.12
CA SER A 735 -4.95 36.50 4.36
C SER A 735 -4.02 35.59 3.55
N SER A 736 -3.31 36.19 2.59
CA SER A 736 -2.31 35.49 1.79
C SER A 736 -1.15 35.00 2.67
N ALA A 737 -0.88 33.70 2.64
CA ALA A 737 0.21 33.05 3.36
C ALA A 737 0.55 31.71 2.67
N ASN A 738 1.80 31.29 2.70
CA ASN A 738 2.17 29.98 2.19
C ASN A 738 1.52 28.86 3.03
N TRP A 739 1.31 27.73 2.43
CA TRP A 739 0.96 26.49 3.11
C TRP A 739 2.20 25.92 3.78
N MET A 740 2.26 25.94 5.09
CA MET A 740 3.37 25.36 5.83
C MET A 740 3.14 23.87 6.04
N VAL A 741 4.21 23.08 5.86
CA VAL A 741 4.18 21.62 5.97
C VAL A 741 5.15 21.15 7.04
N TYR A 742 4.64 20.41 8.02
CA TYR A 742 5.42 19.61 8.95
C TYR A 742 5.58 18.20 8.41
N HIS A 743 6.78 17.64 8.55
CA HIS A 743 7.05 16.24 8.24
C HIS A 743 8.05 15.67 9.25
N GLN A 744 7.76 14.50 9.84
CA GLN A 744 8.56 13.89 10.90
C GLN A 744 10.05 13.72 10.55
N ASP A 745 10.36 13.39 9.28
CA ASP A 745 11.74 13.15 8.83
C ASP A 745 12.54 14.43 8.57
N LEU A 746 11.88 15.57 8.56
CA LEU A 746 12.55 16.88 8.60
C LEU A 746 12.75 17.34 10.05
N GLY A 747 11.98 16.77 10.98
CA GLY A 747 11.99 17.15 12.36
C GLY A 747 11.20 18.43 12.64
N ASN A 748 11.35 18.94 13.85
CA ASN A 748 10.64 20.12 14.36
C ASN A 748 11.35 21.45 14.09
N THR A 749 12.59 21.40 13.57
CA THR A 749 13.38 22.59 13.22
C THR A 749 13.18 23.02 11.77
N HIS A 750 12.60 22.18 10.93
CA HIS A 750 12.46 22.42 9.50
C HIS A 750 11.00 22.34 9.05
N ASN A 751 10.67 23.13 8.03
CA ASN A 751 9.40 23.07 7.33
C ASN A 751 9.58 23.08 5.80
N LEU A 752 8.50 22.74 5.09
CA LEU A 752 8.36 22.95 3.64
C LEU A 752 7.15 23.85 3.38
N TYR A 753 7.06 24.36 2.15
CA TYR A 753 5.86 25.06 1.66
C TYR A 753 5.23 24.27 0.52
N LEU A 754 3.96 23.88 0.66
CA LEU A 754 3.25 23.06 -0.35
C LEU A 754 3.10 23.78 -1.70
N ASN A 755 2.91 25.10 -1.66
CA ASN A 755 2.64 25.93 -2.84
C ASN A 755 3.90 26.53 -3.47
N THR A 756 5.12 26.09 -3.08
CA THR A 756 6.39 26.57 -3.64
C THR A 756 7.29 25.41 -4.07
N THR A 757 8.37 25.75 -4.75
CA THR A 757 9.43 24.79 -5.13
C THR A 757 10.56 24.71 -4.10
N ASP A 758 10.52 25.49 -3.05
CA ASP A 758 11.64 25.63 -2.09
C ASP A 758 12.02 24.28 -1.46
N SER A 759 13.29 24.10 -1.15
CA SER A 759 13.80 23.06 -0.28
C SER A 759 13.32 23.23 1.16
N SER A 760 13.61 22.28 2.04
CA SER A 760 13.31 22.43 3.48
C SER A 760 14.01 23.67 4.06
N GLN A 761 13.28 24.39 4.89
CA GLN A 761 13.73 25.62 5.54
C GLN A 761 13.95 25.35 7.02
N ASP A 762 15.10 25.73 7.55
CA ASP A 762 15.36 25.79 9.00
C ASP A 762 14.66 27.04 9.55
N ASP A 763 13.61 26.85 10.34
CA ASP A 763 12.78 27.93 10.88
C ASP A 763 12.27 27.60 12.29
N SER A 764 12.99 28.06 13.32
CA SER A 764 12.62 27.92 14.72
C SER A 764 11.25 28.56 15.05
N HIS A 765 10.82 29.56 14.27
CA HIS A 765 9.51 30.21 14.45
C HIS A 765 8.33 29.40 13.91
N ALA A 766 8.58 28.32 13.16
CA ALA A 766 7.52 27.45 12.65
C ALA A 766 6.92 26.61 13.79
N PHE A 767 7.68 25.67 14.33
CA PHE A 767 7.22 24.69 15.31
C PHE A 767 7.90 24.87 16.68
N ASN A 768 8.52 26.02 16.91
CA ASN A 768 9.22 26.37 18.17
C ASN A 768 10.21 25.28 18.60
N ASP A 769 10.93 24.70 17.64
CA ASP A 769 11.86 23.59 17.80
C ASP A 769 11.34 22.45 18.73
N THR A 770 10.03 22.28 18.76
CA THR A 770 9.35 21.36 19.67
C THR A 770 8.54 20.32 18.89
N SER A 771 8.86 19.05 19.10
CA SER A 771 8.14 17.93 18.47
C SER A 771 6.70 17.87 18.97
N PRO A 772 5.73 17.50 18.10
CA PRO A 772 4.35 17.28 18.53
C PRO A 772 4.28 16.11 19.51
N THR A 773 3.30 16.18 20.41
CA THR A 773 3.00 15.11 21.36
C THR A 773 1.80 14.29 20.89
N SER A 774 1.32 13.35 21.68
CA SER A 774 0.09 12.59 21.39
C SER A 774 -1.19 13.43 21.51
N THR A 775 -1.12 14.65 22.07
CA THR A 775 -2.29 15.49 22.33
C THR A 775 -2.22 16.87 21.66
N VAL A 776 -1.02 17.45 21.57
CA VAL A 776 -0.85 18.81 21.06
C VAL A 776 0.23 18.93 20.00
N PHE A 777 0.04 19.89 19.11
CA PHE A 777 1.03 20.41 18.20
C PHE A 777 1.54 21.74 18.74
N THR A 778 2.86 21.92 18.85
CA THR A 778 3.47 23.19 19.28
C THR A 778 3.73 24.06 18.06
N LEU A 779 3.33 25.33 18.15
CA LEU A 779 3.48 26.33 17.10
C LEU A 779 4.41 27.43 17.60
N GLY A 780 5.31 27.88 16.75
CA GLY A 780 6.10 29.10 16.99
C GLY A 780 5.32 30.35 16.63
N ILE A 781 6.02 31.48 16.50
CA ILE A 781 5.42 32.79 16.20
C ILE A 781 5.35 33.09 14.70
N SER A 782 5.52 32.08 13.83
CA SER A 782 5.43 32.28 12.39
C SER A 782 4.05 32.80 11.98
N GLY A 783 4.01 33.89 11.22
CA GLY A 783 2.77 34.46 10.70
C GLY A 783 2.00 33.52 9.76
N PHE A 784 2.66 32.49 9.24
CA PHE A 784 2.03 31.48 8.37
C PHE A 784 1.11 30.53 9.15
N ILE A 785 1.37 30.31 10.46
CA ILE A 785 0.62 29.34 11.27
C ILE A 785 0.13 29.86 12.61
N HIS A 786 0.63 31.00 13.14
CA HIS A 786 0.31 31.45 14.50
C HIS A 786 0.39 32.98 14.73
N ALA A 787 0.10 33.84 13.73
CA ALA A 787 0.00 35.28 13.98
C ALA A 787 -1.13 35.62 14.97
N ALA A 788 -0.97 36.68 15.74
CA ALA A 788 -2.02 37.16 16.66
C ALA A 788 -3.32 37.44 15.90
N SER A 789 -4.41 36.86 16.38
CA SER A 789 -5.76 36.99 15.82
C SER A 789 -5.88 36.48 14.36
N GLY A 790 -4.92 35.72 13.86
CA GLY A 790 -5.01 35.04 12.57
C GLY A 790 -5.91 33.82 12.66
N ASP A 791 -6.69 33.54 11.63
CA ASP A 791 -7.51 32.34 11.50
C ASP A 791 -6.80 31.28 10.67
N TYR A 792 -6.73 30.05 11.18
CA TYR A 792 -5.99 28.95 10.59
C TYR A 792 -6.82 27.68 10.47
N ILE A 793 -6.37 26.81 9.55
CA ILE A 793 -6.78 25.43 9.48
C ILE A 793 -5.53 24.55 9.32
N ALA A 794 -5.56 23.38 9.96
CA ALA A 794 -4.55 22.35 9.82
C ALA A 794 -5.16 21.01 9.46
N PHE A 795 -4.52 20.27 8.57
CA PHE A 795 -4.80 18.87 8.19
C PHE A 795 -3.66 18.03 8.76
N ILE A 796 -3.94 17.26 9.80
CA ILE A 796 -2.92 16.61 10.63
C ILE A 796 -3.06 15.10 10.52
N PHE A 797 -1.93 14.41 10.30
CA PHE A 797 -1.90 12.98 10.04
C PHE A 797 -0.97 12.24 11.00
N SER A 798 -1.42 11.08 11.49
CA SER A 798 -0.59 10.05 12.10
C SER A 798 -0.48 8.84 11.18
N GLU A 799 0.59 8.05 11.29
CA GLU A 799 0.71 6.81 10.55
C GLU A 799 -0.20 5.73 11.09
N VAL A 800 -0.83 4.99 10.16
CA VAL A 800 -1.60 3.77 10.44
C VAL A 800 -0.99 2.63 9.62
N PRO A 801 -0.40 1.62 10.27
CA PRO A 801 0.24 0.50 9.58
C PRO A 801 -0.71 -0.18 8.57
N GLY A 802 -0.24 -0.35 7.34
CA GLY A 802 -1.02 -0.91 6.24
C GLY A 802 -1.99 0.06 5.57
N PHE A 803 -2.10 1.32 6.04
CA PHE A 803 -2.99 2.34 5.48
C PHE A 803 -2.30 3.64 5.08
N SER A 804 -1.43 4.18 5.94
CA SER A 804 -0.74 5.44 5.63
C SER A 804 0.71 5.43 6.10
N LYS A 805 1.58 6.13 5.39
CA LYS A 805 3.01 6.27 5.75
C LYS A 805 3.56 7.62 5.32
N PHE A 806 4.32 8.25 6.23
CA PHE A 806 4.94 9.55 6.04
C PHE A 806 6.42 9.44 6.39
N SER A 807 7.29 9.34 5.39
CA SER A 807 8.71 9.09 5.60
C SER A 807 9.55 9.69 4.48
N SER A 808 10.80 9.25 4.33
CA SER A 808 11.71 9.77 3.31
C SER A 808 12.51 8.65 2.65
N TYR A 809 13.07 8.95 1.48
CA TYR A 809 14.02 8.10 0.77
C TYR A 809 15.12 8.95 0.12
N ILE A 810 16.18 8.27 -0.32
CA ILE A 810 17.27 8.86 -1.09
C ILE A 810 17.17 8.38 -2.52
N GLY A 811 17.20 9.32 -3.47
CA GLY A 811 17.23 9.00 -4.90
C GLY A 811 18.56 8.35 -5.30
N ASN A 812 18.52 7.41 -6.25
CA ASN A 812 19.73 6.76 -6.76
C ASN A 812 20.11 7.20 -8.20
N GLY A 813 19.32 8.06 -8.83
CA GLY A 813 19.56 8.59 -10.17
C GLY A 813 19.46 7.60 -11.31
N SER A 814 19.00 6.36 -11.06
CA SER A 814 18.87 5.35 -12.10
C SER A 814 17.53 5.46 -12.84
N SER A 815 17.58 5.51 -14.17
CA SER A 815 16.38 5.54 -15.01
C SER A 815 15.77 4.16 -15.28
N SER A 816 16.50 3.09 -15.00
CA SER A 816 16.08 1.70 -15.26
C SER A 816 15.94 0.86 -13.99
N ASP A 817 16.63 1.24 -12.91
CA ASP A 817 16.63 0.55 -11.63
C ASP A 817 16.68 1.59 -10.48
N GLY A 818 15.66 2.44 -10.42
CA GLY A 818 15.55 3.51 -9.44
C GLY A 818 15.26 3.00 -8.03
N THR A 819 15.17 3.93 -7.08
CA THR A 819 14.95 3.59 -5.67
C THR A 819 13.60 2.89 -5.47
N PHE A 820 13.61 1.80 -4.71
CA PHE A 820 12.40 1.15 -4.17
C PHE A 820 12.12 1.66 -2.76
N VAL A 821 10.87 1.95 -2.47
CA VAL A 821 10.39 2.42 -1.17
C VAL A 821 9.35 1.45 -0.61
N TYR A 822 9.67 0.82 0.49
CA TYR A 822 8.75 -0.09 1.18
C TYR A 822 7.73 0.69 2.02
N LEU A 823 6.46 0.46 1.76
CA LEU A 823 5.34 1.06 2.50
C LEU A 823 4.67 0.09 3.48
N GLY A 824 4.68 -1.21 3.19
CA GLY A 824 3.86 -2.21 3.88
C GLY A 824 2.41 -2.24 3.36
N PHE A 825 2.16 -1.59 2.22
CA PHE A 825 0.89 -1.59 1.51
C PHE A 825 1.08 -1.22 0.03
N LYS A 826 0.09 -1.56 -0.78
CA LYS A 826 -0.03 -1.10 -2.17
C LYS A 826 -0.58 0.33 -2.18
N PRO A 827 0.12 1.31 -2.75
CA PRO A 827 -0.31 2.69 -2.68
C PRO A 827 -1.50 3.01 -3.59
N ALA A 828 -2.43 3.85 -3.08
CA ALA A 828 -3.47 4.53 -3.85
C ALA A 828 -3.02 5.93 -4.28
N LEU A 829 -2.38 6.68 -3.37
CA LEU A 829 -1.84 8.03 -3.61
C LEU A 829 -0.45 8.13 -3.00
N ILE A 830 0.45 8.77 -3.74
CA ILE A 830 1.76 9.22 -3.24
C ILE A 830 1.93 10.69 -3.61
N ILE A 831 2.34 11.49 -2.63
CA ILE A 831 2.80 12.87 -2.80
C ILE A 831 4.24 12.90 -2.31
N TYR A 832 5.17 13.45 -3.07
CA TYR A 832 6.57 13.58 -2.64
C TYR A 832 7.17 14.93 -3.00
N LYS A 833 8.20 15.29 -2.26
CA LYS A 833 8.94 16.54 -2.39
C LYS A 833 10.41 16.30 -2.14
N LYS A 834 11.24 16.77 -3.05
CA LYS A 834 12.68 16.94 -2.79
C LYS A 834 12.87 17.93 -1.64
N SER A 835 13.48 17.46 -0.55
CA SER A 835 13.74 18.29 0.63
C SER A 835 15.15 18.90 0.67
N SER A 836 16.10 18.26 0.01
CA SER A 836 17.51 18.68 -0.03
C SER A 836 17.75 19.85 -0.98
N ASN A 837 16.97 20.00 -2.04
CA ASN A 837 17.07 21.04 -3.06
C ASN A 837 15.70 21.54 -3.51
N SER A 838 15.68 22.67 -4.23
CA SER A 838 14.45 23.22 -4.81
C SER A 838 14.01 22.40 -6.01
N ASP A 839 12.74 21.96 -5.99
CA ASP A 839 12.07 21.31 -7.10
C ASP A 839 10.54 21.30 -6.87
N ASN A 840 9.75 20.85 -7.86
CA ASN A 840 8.31 20.75 -7.67
C ASN A 840 7.94 19.66 -6.67
N TRP A 841 6.78 19.81 -6.03
CA TRP A 841 6.03 18.71 -5.48
C TRP A 841 5.48 17.87 -6.63
N GLU A 842 5.37 16.58 -6.45
CA GLU A 842 4.77 15.69 -7.45
C GLU A 842 3.84 14.67 -6.80
N MET A 843 2.75 14.30 -7.50
CA MET A 843 1.76 13.35 -7.01
C MET A 843 1.30 12.38 -8.10
N HIS A 844 1.16 11.12 -7.68
CA HIS A 844 0.66 10.01 -8.49
C HIS A 844 -0.43 9.24 -7.74
N ASP A 845 -1.42 8.72 -8.45
CA ASP A 845 -2.43 7.86 -7.87
C ASP A 845 -2.79 6.68 -8.79
N SER A 846 -3.35 5.63 -8.16
CA SER A 846 -3.72 4.39 -8.83
C SER A 846 -4.99 4.49 -9.66
N THR A 847 -5.75 5.58 -9.52
CA THR A 847 -7.03 5.78 -10.22
C THR A 847 -6.85 6.47 -11.57
N ARG A 848 -5.95 7.43 -11.67
CA ARG A 848 -5.58 8.07 -12.95
C ARG A 848 -4.82 7.12 -13.86
N ASP A 849 -3.94 6.28 -13.28
CA ASP A 849 -3.29 5.17 -13.96
C ASP A 849 -3.60 3.88 -13.22
N THR A 850 -4.45 3.05 -13.81
CA THR A 850 -4.94 1.82 -13.18
C THR A 850 -3.94 0.65 -13.21
N PHE A 851 -2.80 0.80 -13.89
CA PHE A 851 -1.75 -0.20 -14.01
C PHE A 851 -0.36 0.43 -14.19
N ASN A 852 0.68 -0.35 -13.97
CA ASN A 852 2.07 0.07 -14.13
C ASN A 852 2.50 0.14 -15.61
N PRO A 853 3.36 1.10 -15.97
CA PRO A 853 3.86 2.16 -15.10
C PRO A 853 2.81 3.23 -14.82
N VAL A 854 2.85 3.82 -13.62
CA VAL A 854 2.09 5.03 -13.30
C VAL A 854 2.86 6.22 -13.86
N THR A 855 2.27 6.92 -14.84
CA THR A 855 2.95 7.97 -15.60
C THR A 855 2.30 9.34 -15.47
N LYS A 856 1.01 9.37 -15.12
CA LYS A 856 0.24 10.61 -14.99
C LYS A 856 0.62 11.33 -13.71
N GLN A 857 1.23 12.49 -13.88
CA GLN A 857 1.70 13.32 -12.79
C GLN A 857 0.90 14.62 -12.70
N LEU A 858 0.72 15.08 -11.48
CA LEU A 858 0.24 16.43 -11.14
C LEU A 858 1.19 17.02 -10.10
N PHE A 859 1.22 18.34 -10.03
CA PHE A 859 2.11 19.06 -9.13
C PHE A 859 1.27 19.87 -8.12
N PRO A 860 1.30 19.54 -6.83
CA PRO A 860 0.61 20.27 -5.78
C PRO A 860 0.83 21.79 -5.78
N ASN A 861 2.02 22.23 -6.16
CA ASN A 861 2.44 23.62 -6.15
C ASN A 861 2.17 24.38 -7.46
N THR A 862 1.42 23.81 -8.42
CA THR A 862 1.13 24.48 -9.69
C THR A 862 -0.32 24.28 -10.13
N ASN A 863 -0.80 25.18 -10.97
CA ASN A 863 -2.09 25.06 -11.65
C ASN A 863 -2.03 24.32 -12.99
N GLY A 864 -0.87 23.78 -13.38
CA GLY A 864 -0.65 23.10 -14.66
C GLY A 864 -1.61 21.95 -14.92
N THR A 865 -1.79 21.60 -16.19
CA THR A 865 -2.52 20.40 -16.61
C THR A 865 -1.77 19.13 -16.25
N GLU A 866 -2.48 18.00 -16.23
CA GLU A 866 -1.85 16.68 -16.08
C GLU A 866 -0.83 16.44 -17.19
N SER A 867 0.31 15.89 -16.83
CA SER A 867 1.38 15.50 -17.76
C SER A 867 1.80 14.05 -17.54
N THR A 868 2.58 13.53 -18.50
CA THR A 868 3.02 12.11 -18.50
C THR A 868 4.52 12.08 -18.77
N SER A 869 5.35 12.19 -17.76
CA SER A 869 6.81 12.22 -17.95
C SER A 869 7.61 11.35 -17.01
N THR A 870 7.08 10.97 -15.88
CA THR A 870 7.76 10.11 -14.90
C THR A 870 7.18 8.70 -14.91
N ASN A 871 8.04 7.71 -14.66
CA ASN A 871 7.64 6.31 -14.54
C ASN A 871 7.86 5.87 -13.11
N VAL A 872 6.79 5.55 -12.42
CA VAL A 872 6.82 4.91 -11.12
C VAL A 872 5.94 3.66 -11.16
N ASP A 873 6.39 2.57 -10.54
CA ASP A 873 5.57 1.39 -10.34
C ASP A 873 5.02 1.37 -8.93
N PHE A 874 3.71 1.17 -8.81
CA PHE A 874 3.07 0.83 -7.56
C PHE A 874 3.10 -0.69 -7.40
N LEU A 875 3.70 -1.17 -6.33
CA LEU A 875 3.88 -2.59 -6.04
C LEU A 875 3.00 -2.99 -4.85
N ALA A 876 2.80 -4.29 -4.64
CA ALA A 876 1.98 -4.80 -3.56
C ALA A 876 2.43 -4.30 -2.17
N ASN A 877 3.72 -4.00 -1.99
CA ASN A 877 4.34 -3.60 -0.73
C ASN A 877 4.97 -2.20 -0.71
N GLY A 878 4.83 -1.42 -1.80
CA GLY A 878 5.44 -0.10 -1.91
C GLY A 878 5.45 0.47 -3.32
N PHE A 879 6.45 1.28 -3.63
CA PHE A 879 6.64 1.84 -4.98
C PHE A 879 8.10 1.83 -5.42
N LYS A 880 8.32 1.86 -6.74
CA LYS A 880 9.66 1.88 -7.33
C LYS A 880 9.75 2.88 -8.46
N HIS A 881 10.79 3.69 -8.45
CA HIS A 881 11.09 4.61 -9.54
C HIS A 881 11.74 3.91 -10.74
N TYR A 882 11.34 4.29 -11.94
CA TYR A 882 11.97 3.95 -13.22
C TYR A 882 12.28 5.22 -13.99
N ASN A 883 12.83 6.21 -13.32
CA ASN A 883 13.22 7.51 -13.86
C ASN A 883 14.37 8.10 -13.04
N ALA A 884 15.10 9.04 -13.62
CA ALA A 884 16.15 9.83 -12.98
C ALA A 884 15.72 11.32 -12.84
N ASN A 885 14.42 11.58 -12.75
CA ASN A 885 13.86 12.93 -12.70
C ASN A 885 14.21 13.62 -11.39
N GLY A 886 14.58 14.91 -11.47
CA GLY A 886 14.94 15.74 -10.31
C GLY A 886 13.84 15.82 -9.24
N ASN A 887 12.56 15.82 -9.65
CA ASN A 887 11.45 15.86 -8.68
C ASN A 887 11.33 14.58 -7.83
N THR A 888 11.90 13.44 -8.28
CA THR A 888 11.55 12.14 -7.71
C THR A 888 12.72 11.20 -7.42
N ASN A 889 13.81 11.21 -8.18
CA ASN A 889 14.87 10.20 -8.04
C ASN A 889 16.28 10.70 -8.47
N GLU A 890 16.62 11.94 -8.23
CA GLU A 890 17.98 12.43 -8.49
C GLU A 890 18.98 11.81 -7.50
N ASN A 891 20.17 11.49 -8.00
CA ASN A 891 21.16 10.77 -7.23
C ASN A 891 21.65 11.53 -5.99
N GLY A 892 21.48 10.93 -4.81
CA GLY A 892 21.93 11.47 -3.53
C GLY A 892 20.99 12.48 -2.89
N ASP A 893 19.94 12.95 -3.59
CA ASP A 893 18.95 13.86 -3.03
C ASP A 893 17.94 13.12 -2.11
N THR A 894 17.50 13.82 -1.08
CA THR A 894 16.52 13.33 -0.12
C THR A 894 15.12 13.81 -0.49
N TYR A 895 14.17 12.90 -0.44
CA TYR A 895 12.76 13.14 -0.71
C TYR A 895 11.92 12.75 0.50
N VAL A 896 11.01 13.62 0.93
CA VAL A 896 9.95 13.26 1.86
C VAL A 896 8.72 12.85 1.06
N TYR A 897 7.91 11.93 1.62
CA TYR A 897 6.70 11.47 0.97
C TYR A 897 5.53 11.27 1.93
N PHE A 898 4.34 11.36 1.36
CA PHE A 898 3.05 11.12 1.98
C PHE A 898 2.37 10.05 1.13
N ALA A 899 1.99 8.92 1.73
CA ALA A 899 1.39 7.80 1.00
C ALA A 899 0.17 7.25 1.72
N TRP A 900 -0.89 6.92 0.94
CA TRP A 900 -2.10 6.26 1.39
C TRP A 900 -2.35 5.00 0.58
N ALA A 901 -2.92 3.98 1.22
CA ALA A 901 -3.05 2.64 0.70
C ALA A 901 -4.26 2.47 -0.24
N GLU A 902 -4.07 1.65 -1.29
CA GLU A 902 -5.14 0.97 -2.01
C GLU A 902 -5.54 -0.31 -1.26
N SER A 903 -4.56 -1.07 -0.77
CA SER A 903 -4.76 -2.24 0.08
C SER A 903 -3.53 -2.53 0.93
N PRO A 904 -3.68 -3.00 2.18
CA PRO A 904 -2.57 -3.42 3.02
C PRO A 904 -1.81 -4.60 2.38
N PHE A 905 -0.49 -4.67 2.53
CA PHE A 905 0.33 -5.70 1.88
C PHE A 905 -0.10 -7.13 2.24
N LYS A 906 -0.54 -7.35 3.46
CA LYS A 906 -1.09 -8.67 3.88
C LYS A 906 -2.15 -9.20 2.92
N ASN A 907 -2.95 -8.30 2.32
CA ASN A 907 -4.09 -8.60 1.44
C ASN A 907 -3.88 -8.12 0.00
N SER A 908 -2.71 -7.58 -0.37
CA SER A 908 -2.51 -7.01 -1.70
C SER A 908 -2.04 -8.06 -2.71
N ARG A 909 -2.37 -7.83 -3.98
CA ARG A 909 -1.87 -8.58 -5.13
C ARG A 909 -0.87 -7.76 -5.92
N ALA A 910 0.05 -8.43 -6.60
CA ALA A 910 0.94 -7.80 -7.56
C ALA A 910 0.13 -7.03 -8.61
N ARG A 911 0.66 -5.87 -9.05
CA ARG A 911 -0.06 -4.94 -9.94
C ARG A 911 0.43 -5.00 -11.38
#